data_f7f6257b922ecccb4c210586ea4c6de5
#
_entry.id   f7f6257b922ecccb4c210586ea4c6de5
#
_cell.length_a   1.000
_cell.length_b   1.000
_cell.length_c   1.000
_cell.angle_alpha   90.00
_cell.angle_beta   90.00
_cell.angle_gamma   90.00
#
_symmetry.space_group_name_H-M   'P 1'
#
loop_
_entity.id
_entity.type
_entity.pdbx_description
1 polymer ?
#
loop_
_entity_poly.entity_id
_entity_poly.type
_entity_poly.pdbx_seq_one_letter_code
_entity_poly.pdbx_strand_id
1 'polypeptide(L)'
;MYRITGQHGKLLHVCMKKEWRNKGIAKQLVDKVIQSTKNLHELRVSCRRDYNLEKFWVSNGFVAKSDRPGRSKDGHLITEWILDFGHPNLFNFLNQEILDSKLCVVIDANIFLDLTDSNPTRNTEDSKVLLSDWLSDEAELFLTDEIFNDLNRIEDSQQRNLQRNAVSQFNLLRPKQEDVDTIKQKIRHYFPKNLTSQDISDLGHLSRAIASNSRCFITRDGELLKLDSLLYQSFNLSVLRPSDFIIYLDELLRGSQYQPFRFSGTALRIQRIQTGQQDALCQAFLNFKAGEKSITFKSQLREYISNPQNTECLYIKDDATQDLVALLIFYNNYQEKELGIPLFRINESLIISSTLAEHLLLLITKKAQECESNFIKITDKYLSSSTKKACLSNQFFFDSERVCYLKCSFNLADKSKFLSNRLQEVLRNSRKEYEYSFTQAALSILNSSIIVKNPSLAIEVERLFYPLKITDSDVPSFIIPIQPKWAEALFDEELALLNIFGVPPELAFRREMIYYRSARQNILKAPGRILWYVSYPKPRQYYPNIMSIRACSYLDEVIIDKAEHIYKQFRRFGVYKKEDVLETAQSHSKRHVMALRFSDTQLASKPIPFKDIREVLAPKKVPFVAPFRISSEEFENLYKKGFQA
;
A
#
# COMPACT_ATOMS: atom_id res chain seq x y z
N MET A 1 -9.96 -7.01 -24.54
CA MET A 1 -9.28 -6.34 -23.39
C MET A 1 -8.88 -7.41 -22.40
N TYR A 2 -7.65 -7.41 -21.96
CA TYR A 2 -7.15 -8.33 -20.90
C TYR A 2 -6.26 -7.56 -19.93
N ARG A 3 -6.07 -8.13 -18.74
CA ARG A 3 -5.25 -7.59 -17.66
C ARG A 3 -4.27 -8.67 -17.21
N ILE A 4 -3.07 -8.29 -16.87
CA ILE A 4 -2.07 -9.17 -16.26
C ILE A 4 -1.87 -8.73 -14.81
N THR A 5 -1.90 -9.69 -13.89
CA THR A 5 -1.63 -9.45 -12.47
C THR A 5 -0.68 -10.56 -12.00
N GLY A 6 0.58 -10.20 -11.75
CA GLY A 6 1.62 -11.20 -11.45
C GLY A 6 1.79 -12.20 -12.59
N GLN A 7 1.69 -13.50 -12.28
CA GLN A 7 1.80 -14.60 -13.23
C GLN A 7 0.46 -15.06 -13.83
N HIS A 8 -0.63 -14.31 -13.61
CA HIS A 8 -1.97 -14.66 -14.08
C HIS A 8 -2.51 -13.61 -15.03
N GLY A 9 -3.07 -14.05 -16.15
CA GLY A 9 -3.79 -13.21 -17.09
C GLY A 9 -5.29 -13.33 -16.86
N LYS A 10 -6.03 -12.22 -17.01
CA LYS A 10 -7.50 -12.22 -17.02
C LYS A 10 -8.03 -11.55 -18.28
N LEU A 11 -8.85 -12.27 -19.02
CA LEU A 11 -9.58 -11.76 -20.15
C LEU A 11 -10.85 -11.08 -19.65
N LEU A 12 -10.91 -9.74 -19.78
CA LEU A 12 -11.99 -8.93 -19.22
C LEU A 12 -13.20 -8.84 -20.14
N HIS A 13 -12.96 -8.57 -21.42
CA HIS A 13 -14.02 -8.42 -22.42
C HIS A 13 -13.61 -8.93 -23.78
N VAL A 14 -14.47 -9.76 -24.38
CA VAL A 14 -14.47 -10.08 -25.81
C VAL A 14 -15.83 -9.71 -26.36
N CYS A 15 -15.89 -8.68 -27.19
CA CYS A 15 -17.15 -8.17 -27.72
C CYS A 15 -17.06 -8.06 -29.24
N MET A 16 -18.07 -8.57 -29.93
CA MET A 16 -18.15 -8.54 -31.40
C MET A 16 -19.46 -7.90 -31.86
N LYS A 17 -19.37 -6.95 -32.82
CA LYS A 17 -20.54 -6.42 -33.49
C LYS A 17 -21.30 -7.55 -34.21
N LYS A 18 -22.62 -7.47 -34.28
CA LYS A 18 -23.47 -8.52 -34.86
C LYS A 18 -23.01 -8.96 -36.27
N GLU A 19 -22.59 -8.00 -37.10
CA GLU A 19 -22.15 -8.19 -38.49
C GLU A 19 -20.85 -9.02 -38.63
N TRP A 20 -20.07 -9.11 -37.56
CA TRP A 20 -18.78 -9.79 -37.50
C TRP A 20 -18.81 -11.12 -36.72
N ARG A 21 -20.00 -11.52 -36.24
CA ARG A 21 -20.17 -12.80 -35.54
C ARG A 21 -20.09 -13.96 -36.53
N ASN A 22 -19.74 -15.13 -36.06
CA ASN A 22 -19.60 -16.38 -36.80
C ASN A 22 -18.56 -16.36 -37.95
N LYS A 23 -17.67 -15.34 -37.99
CA LYS A 23 -16.57 -15.21 -38.96
C LYS A 23 -15.20 -15.60 -38.40
N GLY A 24 -15.15 -16.28 -37.25
CA GLY A 24 -13.90 -16.70 -36.62
C GLY A 24 -13.07 -15.62 -35.92
N ILE A 25 -13.49 -14.34 -36.04
CA ILE A 25 -12.69 -13.19 -35.54
C ILE A 25 -12.54 -13.22 -34.03
N ALA A 26 -13.57 -13.64 -33.28
CA ALA A 26 -13.47 -13.78 -31.81
C ALA A 26 -12.39 -14.79 -31.41
N LYS A 27 -12.28 -15.90 -32.15
CA LYS A 27 -11.24 -16.91 -31.92
C LYS A 27 -9.86 -16.32 -32.18
N GLN A 28 -9.65 -15.61 -33.28
CA GLN A 28 -8.38 -14.96 -33.60
C GLN A 28 -7.96 -13.94 -32.55
N LEU A 29 -8.91 -13.19 -31.97
CA LEU A 29 -8.61 -12.25 -30.88
C LEU A 29 -8.20 -12.98 -29.61
N VAL A 30 -8.87 -14.07 -29.24
CA VAL A 30 -8.52 -14.89 -28.07
C VAL A 30 -7.16 -15.57 -28.30
N ASP A 31 -6.90 -16.13 -29.47
CA ASP A 31 -5.62 -16.73 -29.84
C ASP A 31 -4.45 -15.75 -29.69
N LYS A 32 -4.64 -14.47 -30.13
CA LYS A 32 -3.63 -13.42 -29.92
C LYS A 32 -3.37 -13.13 -28.44
N VAL A 33 -4.42 -13.10 -27.61
CA VAL A 33 -4.25 -12.92 -26.16
C VAL A 33 -3.52 -14.13 -25.57
N ILE A 34 -3.91 -15.34 -25.93
CA ILE A 34 -3.24 -16.59 -25.52
C ILE A 34 -1.74 -16.51 -25.88
N GLN A 35 -1.41 -16.11 -27.11
CA GLN A 35 -0.01 -15.98 -27.52
C GLN A 35 0.76 -14.94 -26.72
N SER A 36 0.13 -13.79 -26.43
CA SER A 36 0.79 -12.72 -25.68
C SER A 36 0.92 -13.03 -24.17
N THR A 37 0.20 -14.03 -23.67
CA THR A 37 0.18 -14.42 -22.25
C THR A 37 0.79 -15.80 -21.98
N LYS A 38 1.39 -16.45 -22.97
CA LYS A 38 1.98 -17.79 -22.84
C LYS A 38 3.05 -17.92 -21.74
N ASN A 39 3.71 -16.83 -21.39
CA ASN A 39 4.71 -16.82 -20.33
C ASN A 39 4.10 -16.73 -18.92
N LEU A 40 2.77 -16.62 -18.82
CA LEU A 40 2.05 -16.64 -17.55
C LEU A 40 1.69 -18.07 -17.17
N HIS A 41 1.34 -18.30 -15.90
CA HIS A 41 0.89 -19.61 -15.45
C HIS A 41 -0.46 -19.99 -16.05
N GLU A 42 -1.39 -19.04 -16.11
CA GLU A 42 -2.73 -19.28 -16.61
C GLU A 42 -3.39 -18.01 -17.19
N LEU A 43 -4.41 -18.23 -18.00
CA LEU A 43 -5.32 -17.18 -18.46
C LEU A 43 -6.74 -17.54 -18.02
N ARG A 44 -7.39 -16.61 -17.29
CA ARG A 44 -8.76 -16.75 -16.78
C ARG A 44 -9.75 -15.92 -17.58
N VAL A 45 -10.99 -16.40 -17.67
CA VAL A 45 -12.12 -15.64 -18.17
C VAL A 45 -13.38 -16.00 -17.40
N SER A 46 -14.18 -15.00 -17.06
CA SER A 46 -15.49 -15.18 -16.44
C SER A 46 -16.57 -14.93 -17.49
N CYS A 47 -17.42 -15.92 -17.74
CA CYS A 47 -18.46 -15.85 -18.77
C CYS A 47 -19.81 -16.27 -18.22
N ARG A 48 -20.87 -15.50 -18.53
CA ARG A 48 -22.24 -15.86 -18.17
C ARG A 48 -22.66 -17.12 -18.93
N ARG A 49 -23.28 -18.05 -18.20
CA ARG A 49 -23.73 -19.34 -18.77
C ARG A 49 -24.83 -19.21 -19.81
N ASP A 50 -25.74 -18.24 -19.63
CA ASP A 50 -26.82 -17.95 -20.56
C ASP A 50 -26.37 -17.42 -21.93
N TYR A 51 -25.08 -17.08 -22.07
CA TYR A 51 -24.51 -16.74 -23.38
C TYR A 51 -24.22 -17.97 -24.25
N ASN A 52 -24.33 -19.18 -23.71
CA ASN A 52 -24.12 -20.45 -24.40
C ASN A 52 -22.79 -20.53 -25.18
N LEU A 53 -21.71 -19.97 -24.55
CA LEU A 53 -20.37 -19.92 -25.17
C LEU A 53 -19.45 -21.05 -24.69
N GLU A 54 -19.98 -22.10 -24.08
CA GLU A 54 -19.19 -23.25 -23.58
C GLU A 54 -18.33 -23.86 -24.68
N LYS A 55 -18.95 -24.16 -25.83
CA LYS A 55 -18.23 -24.73 -27.00
C LYS A 55 -17.10 -23.82 -27.48
N PHE A 56 -17.29 -22.50 -27.39
CA PHE A 56 -16.28 -21.53 -27.79
C PHE A 56 -15.08 -21.58 -26.84
N TRP A 57 -15.32 -21.57 -25.54
CA TRP A 57 -14.23 -21.59 -24.55
C TRP A 57 -13.49 -22.93 -24.56
N VAL A 58 -14.19 -24.06 -24.59
CA VAL A 58 -13.60 -25.39 -24.71
C VAL A 58 -12.75 -25.49 -25.98
N SER A 59 -13.24 -24.99 -27.10
CA SER A 59 -12.50 -25.02 -28.38
C SER A 59 -11.24 -24.15 -28.40
N ASN A 60 -11.09 -23.21 -27.45
CA ASN A 60 -9.89 -22.43 -27.24
C ASN A 60 -9.01 -22.98 -26.09
N GLY A 61 -9.29 -24.20 -25.60
CA GLY A 61 -8.49 -24.89 -24.59
C GLY A 61 -8.80 -24.50 -23.15
N PHE A 62 -9.84 -23.70 -22.90
CA PHE A 62 -10.25 -23.34 -21.55
C PHE A 62 -11.05 -24.46 -20.90
N VAL A 63 -10.84 -24.66 -19.61
CA VAL A 63 -11.56 -25.61 -18.77
C VAL A 63 -12.45 -24.85 -17.77
N ALA A 64 -13.72 -25.26 -17.63
CA ALA A 64 -14.62 -24.69 -16.65
C ALA A 64 -14.22 -25.17 -15.24
N LYS A 65 -13.81 -24.24 -14.37
CA LYS A 65 -13.31 -24.57 -13.02
C LYS A 65 -14.38 -24.45 -11.96
N SER A 66 -15.20 -23.41 -12.02
CA SER A 66 -16.26 -23.17 -11.04
C SER A 66 -17.39 -22.36 -11.63
N ASP A 67 -18.57 -22.48 -11.01
CA ASP A 67 -19.72 -21.65 -11.30
C ASP A 67 -19.99 -20.76 -10.08
N ARG A 68 -20.34 -19.48 -10.34
CA ARG A 68 -20.76 -18.56 -9.29
C ARG A 68 -21.93 -17.68 -9.75
N PRO A 69 -22.75 -17.21 -8.82
CA PRO A 69 -23.82 -16.28 -9.16
C PRO A 69 -23.22 -14.93 -9.64
N GLY A 70 -23.82 -14.37 -10.69
CA GLY A 70 -23.47 -13.06 -11.22
C GLY A 70 -24.25 -11.92 -10.58
N ARG A 71 -23.81 -10.68 -10.87
CA ARG A 71 -24.40 -9.44 -10.34
C ARG A 71 -25.74 -9.04 -10.96
N SER A 72 -26.18 -9.69 -12.03
CA SER A 72 -27.43 -9.29 -12.69
C SER A 72 -28.62 -9.52 -11.76
N LYS A 73 -29.65 -8.65 -11.87
CA LYS A 73 -30.93 -8.82 -11.14
C LYS A 73 -31.57 -10.19 -11.35
N ASP A 74 -31.24 -10.84 -12.46
CA ASP A 74 -31.76 -12.14 -12.86
C ASP A 74 -30.93 -13.32 -12.34
N GLY A 75 -29.89 -13.09 -11.55
CA GLY A 75 -29.08 -14.14 -10.91
C GLY A 75 -28.35 -15.07 -11.89
N HIS A 76 -28.02 -14.59 -13.10
CA HIS A 76 -27.36 -15.43 -14.09
C HIS A 76 -26.04 -16.03 -13.57
N LEU A 77 -25.88 -17.32 -13.77
CA LEU A 77 -24.69 -18.07 -13.38
C LEU A 77 -23.48 -17.66 -14.25
N ILE A 78 -22.36 -17.36 -13.63
CA ILE A 78 -21.10 -17.06 -14.28
C ILE A 78 -20.17 -18.26 -14.08
N THR A 79 -19.70 -18.81 -15.22
CA THR A 79 -18.66 -19.85 -15.19
C THR A 79 -17.29 -19.20 -15.30
N GLU A 80 -16.38 -19.59 -14.43
CA GLU A 80 -14.97 -19.26 -14.51
C GLU A 80 -14.24 -20.32 -15.34
N TRP A 81 -13.60 -19.86 -16.41
CA TRP A 81 -12.85 -20.68 -17.36
C TRP A 81 -11.37 -20.39 -17.20
N ILE A 82 -10.54 -21.43 -17.18
CA ILE A 82 -9.09 -21.32 -17.04
C ILE A 82 -8.40 -22.05 -18.17
N LEU A 83 -7.43 -21.38 -18.77
CA LEU A 83 -6.45 -21.96 -19.66
C LEU A 83 -5.11 -22.01 -18.92
N ASP A 84 -4.67 -23.22 -18.60
CA ASP A 84 -3.37 -23.49 -18.01
C ASP A 84 -2.33 -23.59 -19.13
N PHE A 85 -1.20 -22.89 -19.00
CA PHE A 85 -0.11 -22.89 -19.99
C PHE A 85 0.93 -24.01 -19.73
N GLY A 86 0.65 -24.94 -18.81
CA GLY A 86 1.49 -26.11 -18.55
C GLY A 86 2.83 -25.78 -17.87
N HIS A 87 2.96 -24.59 -17.28
CA HIS A 87 4.10 -24.31 -16.42
C HIS A 87 4.02 -25.20 -15.17
N PRO A 88 5.16 -25.73 -14.67
CA PRO A 88 5.13 -26.67 -13.56
C PRO A 88 4.46 -26.05 -12.35
N ASN A 89 3.22 -26.46 -12.12
CA ASN A 89 2.37 -26.06 -11.03
C ASN A 89 2.39 -27.15 -9.97
N LEU A 90 3.03 -26.90 -8.85
CA LEU A 90 2.88 -27.73 -7.67
C LEU A 90 1.50 -27.44 -7.06
N PHE A 91 0.49 -28.19 -7.50
CA PHE A 91 -0.93 -28.00 -7.19
C PHE A 91 -1.27 -27.89 -5.69
N ASN A 92 -0.42 -28.37 -4.82
CA ASN A 92 -0.61 -28.29 -3.38
C ASN A 92 -0.06 -26.99 -2.74
N PHE A 93 0.73 -26.21 -3.47
CA PHE A 93 1.19 -24.89 -2.99
C PHE A 93 0.26 -23.76 -3.38
N LEU A 94 -0.57 -23.96 -4.41
CA LEU A 94 -1.45 -22.91 -4.97
C LEU A 94 -2.53 -22.42 -4.01
N ASN A 95 -3.05 -23.28 -3.15
CA ASN A 95 -4.02 -22.83 -2.15
C ASN A 95 -3.36 -21.93 -1.08
N GLN A 96 -2.09 -22.11 -0.77
CA GLN A 96 -1.38 -21.26 0.17
C GLN A 96 -0.87 -19.97 -0.49
N GLU A 97 -0.34 -20.01 -1.71
CA GLU A 97 0.10 -18.81 -2.44
C GLU A 97 -1.07 -17.91 -2.88
N ILE A 98 -2.24 -18.47 -3.18
CA ILE A 98 -3.46 -17.70 -3.47
C ILE A 98 -3.97 -17.02 -2.19
N LEU A 99 -3.90 -17.70 -1.05
CA LEU A 99 -4.25 -17.13 0.25
C LEU A 99 -3.24 -16.05 0.70
N ASP A 100 -1.96 -16.23 0.36
CA ASP A 100 -0.92 -15.23 0.64
C ASP A 100 -0.98 -14.00 -0.29
N SER A 101 -1.65 -14.12 -1.45
CA SER A 101 -1.75 -13.04 -2.44
C SER A 101 -3.06 -12.24 -2.37
N LYS A 102 -4.11 -12.77 -1.73
CA LYS A 102 -5.44 -12.15 -1.61
C LYS A 102 -5.74 -11.77 -0.18
N LEU A 103 -6.55 -10.70 -0.03
CA LEU A 103 -7.06 -10.32 1.29
C LEU A 103 -8.07 -11.37 1.79
N CYS A 104 -7.78 -12.00 2.91
CA CYS A 104 -8.70 -12.91 3.59
C CYS A 104 -9.81 -12.09 4.30
N VAL A 105 -11.05 -12.31 3.92
CA VAL A 105 -12.22 -11.57 4.38
C VAL A 105 -13.26 -12.51 4.93
N VAL A 106 -13.64 -12.36 6.17
CA VAL A 106 -14.69 -13.18 6.78
C VAL A 106 -16.04 -12.49 6.58
N ILE A 107 -17.01 -13.24 6.09
CA ILE A 107 -18.40 -12.77 5.97
C ILE A 107 -19.26 -13.38 7.05
N ASP A 108 -20.15 -12.56 7.58
CA ASP A 108 -21.15 -12.94 8.56
C ASP A 108 -22.28 -13.78 7.94
N ALA A 109 -23.04 -14.50 8.76
CA ALA A 109 -24.18 -15.31 8.34
C ALA A 109 -25.23 -14.49 7.56
N ASN A 110 -25.49 -13.22 7.97
CA ASN A 110 -26.44 -12.35 7.27
C ASN A 110 -25.96 -12.00 5.84
N ILE A 111 -24.67 -11.88 5.63
CA ILE A 111 -24.09 -11.65 4.29
C ILE A 111 -24.14 -12.93 3.45
N PHE A 112 -23.77 -14.07 4.04
CA PHE A 112 -23.85 -15.36 3.36
C PHE A 112 -25.25 -15.65 2.84
N LEU A 113 -26.28 -15.45 3.68
CA LEU A 113 -27.68 -15.65 3.31
C LEU A 113 -28.08 -14.71 2.15
N ASP A 114 -27.66 -13.43 2.20
CA ASP A 114 -27.94 -12.49 1.10
C ASP A 114 -27.30 -12.93 -0.23
N LEU A 115 -26.07 -13.48 -0.19
CA LEU A 115 -25.36 -13.90 -1.39
C LEU A 115 -25.94 -15.18 -2.01
N THR A 116 -26.62 -16.00 -1.20
CA THR A 116 -27.20 -17.29 -1.60
C THR A 116 -28.71 -17.24 -1.82
N ASP A 117 -29.35 -16.10 -1.50
CA ASP A 117 -30.79 -15.93 -1.71
C ASP A 117 -31.14 -15.76 -3.19
N SER A 118 -32.07 -16.57 -3.65
CA SER A 118 -32.60 -16.54 -5.03
C SER A 118 -33.54 -15.36 -5.27
N ASN A 119 -34.13 -14.78 -4.21
CA ASN A 119 -35.09 -13.68 -4.27
C ASN A 119 -34.51 -12.39 -3.67
N PRO A 120 -33.79 -11.56 -4.46
CA PRO A 120 -33.14 -10.39 -3.94
C PRO A 120 -34.14 -9.33 -3.44
N THR A 121 -33.99 -8.95 -2.18
CA THR A 121 -34.65 -7.77 -1.60
C THR A 121 -33.72 -6.56 -1.74
N ARG A 122 -34.24 -5.34 -1.51
CA ARG A 122 -33.46 -4.10 -1.54
C ARG A 122 -32.25 -4.13 -0.58
N ASN A 123 -32.37 -4.86 0.52
CA ASN A 123 -31.31 -5.01 1.52
C ASN A 123 -30.21 -6.00 1.08
N THR A 124 -30.49 -6.93 0.16
CA THR A 124 -29.52 -7.90 -0.34
C THR A 124 -28.66 -7.33 -1.47
N GLU A 125 -29.05 -6.20 -2.10
CA GLU A 125 -28.29 -5.56 -3.17
C GLU A 125 -26.92 -5.07 -2.68
N ASP A 126 -26.83 -4.55 -1.45
CA ASP A 126 -25.57 -4.11 -0.86
C ASP A 126 -24.58 -5.27 -0.67
N SER A 127 -25.07 -6.45 -0.28
CA SER A 127 -24.22 -7.64 -0.11
C SER A 127 -23.73 -8.20 -1.45
N LYS A 128 -24.54 -8.10 -2.51
CA LYS A 128 -24.18 -8.58 -3.86
C LYS A 128 -23.01 -7.83 -4.50
N VAL A 129 -22.67 -6.65 -3.99
CA VAL A 129 -21.47 -5.93 -4.36
C VAL A 129 -20.22 -6.79 -4.14
N LEU A 130 -20.22 -7.70 -3.17
CA LEU A 130 -19.13 -8.61 -2.88
C LEU A 130 -18.91 -9.71 -3.96
N LEU A 131 -19.85 -9.90 -4.87
CA LEU A 131 -19.76 -10.85 -5.98
C LEU A 131 -19.21 -10.21 -7.27
N SER A 132 -18.64 -9.01 -7.18
CA SER A 132 -18.04 -8.35 -8.35
C SER A 132 -16.80 -9.08 -8.85
N ASP A 133 -16.68 -9.16 -10.18
CA ASP A 133 -15.61 -9.90 -10.84
C ASP A 133 -14.20 -9.45 -10.43
N TRP A 134 -14.01 -8.13 -10.31
CA TRP A 134 -12.73 -7.57 -9.92
C TRP A 134 -12.35 -7.88 -8.46
N LEU A 135 -13.36 -8.07 -7.59
CA LEU A 135 -13.15 -8.37 -6.17
C LEU A 135 -12.55 -9.77 -5.99
N SER A 136 -12.97 -10.73 -6.80
CA SER A 136 -12.48 -12.12 -6.74
C SER A 136 -10.99 -12.26 -7.03
N ASP A 137 -10.36 -11.27 -7.66
CA ASP A 137 -8.93 -11.27 -7.92
C ASP A 137 -8.13 -10.75 -6.72
N GLU A 138 -8.72 -9.92 -5.89
CA GLU A 138 -8.03 -9.17 -4.83
C GLU A 138 -8.39 -9.67 -3.41
N ALA A 139 -9.58 -10.23 -3.22
CA ALA A 139 -10.04 -10.72 -1.93
C ALA A 139 -10.70 -12.09 -2.06
N GLU A 140 -10.53 -12.90 -1.04
CA GLU A 140 -11.18 -14.20 -0.90
C GLU A 140 -12.15 -14.18 0.26
N LEU A 141 -13.41 -14.58 0.01
CA LEU A 141 -14.45 -14.60 1.03
C LEU A 141 -14.43 -15.93 1.78
N PHE A 142 -14.37 -15.82 3.09
CA PHE A 142 -14.38 -16.97 4.01
C PHE A 142 -15.60 -16.94 4.90
N LEU A 143 -16.06 -18.14 5.26
CA LEU A 143 -17.00 -18.37 6.35
C LEU A 143 -16.25 -18.96 7.55
N THR A 144 -16.80 -18.76 8.73
CA THR A 144 -16.39 -19.52 9.90
C THR A 144 -17.27 -20.76 10.04
N ASP A 145 -16.79 -21.80 10.72
CA ASP A 145 -17.60 -23.00 10.98
C ASP A 145 -18.81 -22.76 11.90
N GLU A 146 -18.88 -21.58 12.56
CA GLU A 146 -20.08 -21.15 13.30
C GLU A 146 -21.33 -21.02 12.40
N ILE A 147 -21.14 -20.81 11.10
CA ILE A 147 -22.23 -20.74 10.12
C ILE A 147 -23.17 -21.97 10.20
N PHE A 148 -22.64 -23.16 10.49
CA PHE A 148 -23.46 -24.35 10.62
C PHE A 148 -24.42 -24.28 11.81
N ASN A 149 -24.05 -23.59 12.89
CA ASN A 149 -24.93 -23.34 14.04
C ASN A 149 -26.05 -22.37 13.66
N ASP A 150 -25.77 -21.36 12.86
CA ASP A 150 -26.79 -20.42 12.38
C ASP A 150 -27.77 -21.09 11.43
N LEU A 151 -27.26 -21.85 10.47
CA LEU A 151 -28.09 -22.60 9.52
C LEU A 151 -28.97 -23.64 10.21
N ASN A 152 -28.54 -24.21 11.34
CA ASN A 152 -29.33 -25.15 12.12
C ASN A 152 -30.62 -24.52 12.72
N ARG A 153 -30.68 -23.18 12.84
CA ARG A 153 -31.85 -22.44 13.33
C ARG A 153 -32.92 -22.26 12.25
N ILE A 154 -32.63 -22.53 11.00
CA ILE A 154 -33.61 -22.48 9.90
C ILE A 154 -34.61 -23.63 10.09
N GLU A 155 -35.89 -23.31 10.28
CA GLU A 155 -36.93 -24.31 10.55
C GLU A 155 -37.24 -25.16 9.32
N ASP A 156 -37.30 -24.54 8.14
CA ASP A 156 -37.56 -25.28 6.90
C ASP A 156 -36.34 -26.16 6.52
N SER A 157 -36.62 -27.48 6.46
CA SER A 157 -35.60 -28.48 6.16
C SER A 157 -35.04 -28.40 4.72
N GLN A 158 -35.89 -28.00 3.76
CA GLN A 158 -35.44 -27.86 2.36
C GLN A 158 -34.53 -26.64 2.22
N GLN A 159 -34.94 -25.51 2.75
CA GLN A 159 -34.13 -24.29 2.77
C GLN A 159 -32.84 -24.50 3.53
N ARG A 160 -32.84 -25.16 4.69
CA ARG A 160 -31.67 -25.48 5.47
C ARG A 160 -30.66 -26.33 4.68
N ASN A 161 -31.15 -27.35 3.95
CA ASN A 161 -30.27 -28.20 3.13
C ASN A 161 -29.70 -27.46 1.92
N LEU A 162 -30.49 -26.60 1.26
CA LEU A 162 -30.02 -25.74 0.19
C LEU A 162 -28.89 -24.81 0.68
N GLN A 163 -29.09 -24.17 1.83
CA GLN A 163 -28.08 -23.28 2.40
C GLN A 163 -26.82 -24.04 2.84
N ARG A 164 -26.93 -25.24 3.41
CA ARG A 164 -25.78 -26.08 3.74
C ARG A 164 -24.98 -26.49 2.50
N ASN A 165 -25.63 -26.78 1.40
CA ASN A 165 -24.97 -27.09 0.15
C ASN A 165 -24.26 -25.83 -0.41
N ALA A 166 -24.84 -24.65 -0.23
CA ALA A 166 -24.25 -23.39 -0.67
C ALA A 166 -22.96 -23.04 0.12
N VAL A 167 -22.82 -23.47 1.37
CA VAL A 167 -21.58 -23.30 2.16
C VAL A 167 -20.37 -23.89 1.45
N SER A 168 -20.55 -24.98 0.69
CA SER A 168 -19.45 -25.63 -0.05
C SER A 168 -18.83 -24.75 -1.16
N GLN A 169 -19.50 -23.66 -1.53
CA GLN A 169 -19.00 -22.70 -2.51
C GLN A 169 -18.03 -21.66 -1.88
N PHE A 170 -17.90 -21.67 -0.56
CA PHE A 170 -17.05 -20.75 0.19
C PHE A 170 -15.95 -21.51 0.92
N ASN A 171 -14.83 -20.85 1.12
CA ASN A 171 -13.77 -21.38 1.97
C ASN A 171 -14.14 -21.24 3.45
N LEU A 172 -13.81 -22.24 4.26
CA LEU A 172 -14.09 -22.25 5.70
C LEU A 172 -12.82 -22.02 6.49
N LEU A 173 -12.86 -21.04 7.41
CA LEU A 173 -11.82 -20.87 8.42
C LEU A 173 -12.03 -21.87 9.57
N ARG A 174 -10.96 -22.59 9.91
CA ARG A 174 -10.95 -23.57 11.00
C ARG A 174 -9.75 -23.35 11.92
N PRO A 175 -9.73 -22.25 12.70
CA PRO A 175 -8.68 -22.01 13.66
C PRO A 175 -8.69 -23.08 14.77
N LYS A 176 -7.59 -23.20 15.50
CA LYS A 176 -7.52 -24.11 16.65
C LYS A 176 -8.50 -23.66 17.74
N GLN A 177 -9.22 -24.64 18.32
CA GLN A 177 -10.26 -24.33 19.32
C GLN A 177 -9.69 -23.60 20.55
N GLU A 178 -8.46 -23.92 20.97
CA GLU A 178 -7.79 -23.24 22.08
C GLU A 178 -7.62 -21.75 21.84
N ASP A 179 -7.25 -21.38 20.61
CA ASP A 179 -7.08 -19.97 20.21
C ASP A 179 -8.44 -19.26 20.21
N VAL A 180 -9.47 -19.93 19.66
CA VAL A 180 -10.86 -19.42 19.65
C VAL A 180 -11.34 -19.14 21.07
N ASP A 181 -11.17 -20.09 22.00
CA ASP A 181 -11.63 -19.98 23.37
C ASP A 181 -10.88 -18.84 24.10
N THR A 182 -9.59 -18.69 23.85
CA THR A 182 -8.78 -17.60 24.39
C THR A 182 -9.29 -16.24 23.89
N ILE A 183 -9.54 -16.10 22.60
CA ILE A 183 -10.07 -14.86 22.04
C ILE A 183 -11.49 -14.59 22.53
N LYS A 184 -12.33 -15.62 22.58
CA LYS A 184 -13.71 -15.54 23.07
C LYS A 184 -13.76 -14.97 24.50
N GLN A 185 -12.87 -15.36 25.36
CA GLN A 185 -12.75 -14.80 26.72
C GLN A 185 -12.36 -13.32 26.68
N LYS A 186 -11.40 -12.96 25.79
CA LYS A 186 -10.91 -11.58 25.66
C LYS A 186 -11.97 -10.62 25.15
N ILE A 187 -12.82 -11.01 24.20
CA ILE A 187 -13.83 -10.12 23.60
C ILE A 187 -15.21 -10.23 24.26
N ARG A 188 -15.39 -11.18 25.20
CA ARG A 188 -16.68 -11.41 25.89
C ARG A 188 -17.24 -10.16 26.57
N HIS A 189 -16.38 -9.28 27.06
CA HIS A 189 -16.78 -8.05 27.77
C HIS A 189 -17.34 -6.95 26.84
N TYR A 190 -17.19 -7.07 25.54
CA TYR A 190 -17.83 -6.19 24.56
C TYR A 190 -19.31 -6.53 24.30
N PHE A 191 -19.75 -7.68 24.79
CA PHE A 191 -21.11 -8.18 24.65
C PHE A 191 -21.92 -8.05 25.97
N PRO A 192 -23.26 -8.05 25.89
CA PRO A 192 -24.12 -7.98 27.08
C PRO A 192 -23.80 -9.08 28.10
N LYS A 193 -24.11 -8.82 29.40
CA LYS A 193 -23.93 -9.84 30.45
C LYS A 193 -24.73 -11.10 30.16
N ASN A 194 -26.01 -10.93 29.78
CA ASN A 194 -26.90 -12.02 29.38
C ASN A 194 -26.88 -12.13 27.86
N LEU A 195 -26.25 -13.17 27.33
CA LEU A 195 -26.13 -13.41 25.90
C LEU A 195 -27.43 -14.00 25.36
N THR A 196 -27.93 -13.43 24.28
CA THR A 196 -28.94 -14.07 23.43
C THR A 196 -28.28 -15.17 22.58
N SER A 197 -29.10 -15.97 21.90
CA SER A 197 -28.56 -16.96 20.94
C SER A 197 -27.83 -16.28 19.76
N GLN A 198 -28.24 -15.05 19.39
CA GLN A 198 -27.56 -14.24 18.38
C GLN A 198 -26.19 -13.77 18.90
N ASP A 199 -26.12 -13.18 20.09
CA ASP A 199 -24.86 -12.73 20.68
C ASP A 199 -23.84 -13.87 20.80
N ILE A 200 -24.29 -15.10 21.09
CA ILE A 200 -23.40 -16.28 21.17
C ILE A 200 -22.81 -16.61 19.80
N SER A 201 -23.62 -16.53 18.75
CA SER A 201 -23.16 -16.73 17.38
C SER A 201 -22.19 -15.65 16.93
N ASP A 202 -22.56 -14.39 17.13
CA ASP A 202 -21.74 -13.23 16.78
C ASP A 202 -20.37 -13.27 17.48
N LEU A 203 -20.38 -13.60 18.77
CA LEU A 203 -19.15 -13.84 19.55
C LEU A 203 -18.34 -14.99 18.99
N GLY A 204 -19.02 -16.05 18.53
CA GLY A 204 -18.41 -17.21 17.88
C GLY A 204 -17.73 -16.85 16.56
N HIS A 205 -18.43 -16.12 15.68
CA HIS A 205 -17.90 -15.66 14.40
C HIS A 205 -16.69 -14.73 14.58
N LEU A 206 -16.81 -13.69 15.41
CA LEU A 206 -15.72 -12.76 15.67
C LEU A 206 -14.50 -13.44 16.30
N SER A 207 -14.71 -14.35 17.25
CA SER A 207 -13.60 -15.09 17.87
C SER A 207 -12.81 -15.90 16.86
N ARG A 208 -13.48 -16.55 15.92
CA ARG A 208 -12.84 -17.35 14.87
C ARG A 208 -12.15 -16.48 13.83
N ALA A 209 -12.77 -15.37 13.45
CA ALA A 209 -12.13 -14.40 12.54
C ALA A 209 -10.82 -13.86 13.11
N ILE A 210 -10.82 -13.47 14.39
CA ILE A 210 -9.63 -12.98 15.09
C ILE A 210 -8.57 -14.09 15.23
N ALA A 211 -8.98 -15.29 15.66
CA ALA A 211 -8.07 -16.42 15.83
C ALA A 211 -7.43 -16.87 14.52
N SER A 212 -8.08 -16.60 13.38
CA SER A 212 -7.52 -16.83 12.04
C SER A 212 -6.73 -15.65 11.49
N ASN A 213 -6.43 -14.62 12.28
CA ASN A 213 -5.75 -13.39 11.85
C ASN A 213 -6.42 -12.70 10.66
N SER A 214 -7.75 -12.83 10.51
CA SER A 214 -8.49 -12.10 9.49
C SER A 214 -8.45 -10.60 9.79
N ARG A 215 -8.35 -9.79 8.74
CA ARG A 215 -8.32 -8.32 8.87
C ARG A 215 -9.67 -7.67 8.71
N CYS A 216 -10.59 -8.35 8.04
CA CYS A 216 -11.90 -7.82 7.74
C CYS A 216 -12.98 -8.83 8.10
N PHE A 217 -14.00 -8.35 8.78
CA PHE A 217 -15.25 -9.04 9.05
C PHE A 217 -16.38 -8.22 8.46
N ILE A 218 -17.13 -8.79 7.53
CA ILE A 218 -18.21 -8.09 6.82
C ILE A 218 -19.54 -8.49 7.38
N THR A 219 -20.30 -7.50 7.83
CA THR A 219 -21.66 -7.69 8.37
C THR A 219 -22.56 -6.50 8.08
N ARG A 220 -23.89 -6.73 8.14
CA ARG A 220 -24.91 -5.67 8.17
C ARG A 220 -25.43 -5.41 9.59
N ASP A 221 -25.03 -6.21 10.56
CA ASP A 221 -25.48 -6.06 11.94
C ASP A 221 -24.94 -4.77 12.55
N GLY A 222 -25.89 -3.90 12.98
CA GLY A 222 -25.58 -2.59 13.54
C GLY A 222 -24.86 -2.66 14.88
N GLU A 223 -25.08 -3.70 15.69
CA GLU A 223 -24.42 -3.85 16.98
C GLU A 223 -22.96 -4.30 16.78
N LEU A 224 -22.70 -5.23 15.85
CA LEU A 224 -21.36 -5.63 15.50
C LEU A 224 -20.55 -4.48 14.87
N LEU A 225 -21.19 -3.67 14.02
CA LEU A 225 -20.54 -2.50 13.40
C LEU A 225 -20.09 -1.45 14.44
N LYS A 226 -20.77 -1.35 15.60
CA LYS A 226 -20.34 -0.46 16.69
C LYS A 226 -19.05 -0.91 17.36
N LEU A 227 -18.71 -2.21 17.28
CA LEU A 227 -17.49 -2.78 17.85
C LEU A 227 -16.25 -2.55 16.98
N ASP A 228 -16.41 -2.06 15.75
CA ASP A 228 -15.32 -1.87 14.78
C ASP A 228 -14.08 -1.18 15.38
N SER A 229 -14.27 -0.02 16.03
CA SER A 229 -13.15 0.73 16.60
C SER A 229 -12.40 -0.02 17.72
N LEU A 230 -13.14 -0.76 18.54
CA LEU A 230 -12.59 -1.53 19.66
C LEU A 230 -11.82 -2.76 19.16
N LEU A 231 -12.42 -3.49 18.21
CA LEU A 231 -11.83 -4.68 17.63
C LEU A 231 -10.61 -4.35 16.76
N TYR A 232 -10.66 -3.22 16.06
CA TYR A 232 -9.51 -2.74 15.30
C TYR A 232 -8.33 -2.39 16.21
N GLN A 233 -8.57 -1.66 17.31
CA GLN A 233 -7.51 -1.27 18.25
C GLN A 233 -6.87 -2.47 18.96
N SER A 234 -7.69 -3.48 19.31
CA SER A 234 -7.23 -4.60 20.14
C SER A 234 -6.70 -5.78 19.31
N PHE A 235 -7.22 -6.00 18.10
CA PHE A 235 -6.97 -7.21 17.31
C PHE A 235 -6.69 -6.93 15.84
N ASN A 236 -6.66 -5.66 15.42
CA ASN A 236 -6.49 -5.25 14.02
C ASN A 236 -7.57 -5.82 13.07
N LEU A 237 -8.76 -6.12 13.60
CA LEU A 237 -9.90 -6.58 12.86
C LEU A 237 -10.83 -5.40 12.56
N SER A 238 -11.05 -5.09 11.28
CA SER A 238 -12.06 -4.12 10.84
C SER A 238 -13.40 -4.80 10.65
N VAL A 239 -14.47 -4.25 11.25
CA VAL A 239 -15.85 -4.71 11.07
C VAL A 239 -16.55 -3.74 10.13
N LEU A 240 -16.89 -4.18 8.93
CA LEU A 240 -17.31 -3.31 7.82
C LEU A 240 -18.64 -3.75 7.21
N ARG A 241 -19.38 -2.79 6.65
CA ARG A 241 -20.47 -3.10 5.73
C ARG A 241 -19.91 -3.51 4.36
N PRO A 242 -20.68 -4.22 3.52
CA PRO A 242 -20.24 -4.57 2.17
C PRO A 242 -19.73 -3.37 1.36
N SER A 243 -20.47 -2.27 1.34
CA SER A 243 -20.08 -1.03 0.66
C SER A 243 -18.83 -0.38 1.26
N ASP A 244 -18.71 -0.36 2.59
CA ASP A 244 -17.53 0.17 3.29
C ASP A 244 -16.28 -0.69 3.00
N PHE A 245 -16.47 -2.01 2.83
CA PHE A 245 -15.39 -2.92 2.45
C PHE A 245 -14.90 -2.67 1.03
N ILE A 246 -15.79 -2.38 0.10
CA ILE A 246 -15.40 -2.04 -1.28
C ILE A 246 -14.55 -0.77 -1.30
N ILE A 247 -14.94 0.26 -0.56
CA ILE A 247 -14.16 1.49 -0.40
C ILE A 247 -12.80 1.16 0.24
N TYR A 248 -12.81 0.36 1.30
CA TYR A 248 -11.60 -0.09 1.97
C TYR A 248 -10.64 -0.81 1.04
N LEU A 249 -11.15 -1.72 0.20
CA LEU A 249 -10.34 -2.47 -0.73
C LEU A 249 -9.85 -1.59 -1.89
N ASP A 250 -10.68 -0.69 -2.39
CA ASP A 250 -10.28 0.28 -3.41
C ASP A 250 -9.18 1.21 -2.89
N GLU A 251 -9.28 1.67 -1.64
CA GLU A 251 -8.22 2.40 -0.95
C GLU A 251 -6.95 1.55 -0.77
N LEU A 252 -7.10 0.25 -0.45
CA LEU A 252 -5.96 -0.68 -0.36
C LEU A 252 -5.31 -0.93 -1.73
N LEU A 253 -6.09 -0.99 -2.80
CA LEU A 253 -5.59 -1.24 -4.16
C LEU A 253 -4.98 -0.01 -4.79
N ARG A 254 -5.58 1.15 -4.59
CA ARG A 254 -5.02 2.45 -4.98
C ARG A 254 -3.90 2.87 -4.05
N GLY A 255 -3.99 2.52 -2.77
CA GLY A 255 -2.96 2.66 -1.76
C GLY A 255 -2.22 1.37 -1.46
N SER A 256 -2.17 0.37 -2.36
CA SER A 256 -1.40 -0.88 -2.18
C SER A 256 0.09 -0.61 -1.98
N GLN A 257 0.47 0.61 -2.28
CA GLN A 257 1.72 1.25 -1.98
C GLN A 257 1.79 1.69 -0.50
N TYR A 258 0.68 1.75 0.22
CA TYR A 258 0.53 2.52 1.45
C TYR A 258 -0.36 1.85 2.48
N GLN A 259 -0.17 0.56 2.72
CA GLN A 259 -0.70 0.00 3.95
C GLN A 259 0.09 0.61 5.11
N PRO A 260 -0.50 1.52 5.88
CA PRO A 260 0.14 2.03 7.08
C PRO A 260 0.04 0.95 8.14
N PHE A 261 0.87 -0.05 8.03
CA PHE A 261 1.13 -0.87 9.18
C PHE A 261 1.89 0.02 10.17
N ARG A 262 1.29 0.24 11.33
CA ARG A 262 1.96 0.96 12.41
C ARG A 262 3.18 0.17 12.81
N PHE A 263 4.36 0.64 12.47
CA PHE A 263 5.59 0.25 13.16
C PHE A 263 5.62 0.79 14.61
N SER A 264 4.69 1.71 14.97
CA SER A 264 4.52 2.17 16.34
C SER A 264 4.12 1.01 17.25
N GLY A 265 5.07 0.48 17.98
CA GLY A 265 4.95 -0.71 18.83
C GLY A 265 5.69 -1.93 18.31
N THR A 266 6.32 -1.88 17.13
CA THR A 266 7.26 -2.91 16.70
C THR A 266 8.65 -2.57 17.20
N ALA A 267 9.37 -3.57 17.65
CA ALA A 267 10.75 -3.42 18.12
C ALA A 267 11.76 -3.67 16.99
N LEU A 268 11.47 -3.20 15.76
CA LEU A 268 12.36 -3.39 14.62
C LEU A 268 13.61 -2.53 14.75
N ARG A 269 14.79 -3.14 14.61
CA ARG A 269 16.09 -2.46 14.62
C ARG A 269 16.89 -2.77 13.39
N ILE A 270 17.48 -1.72 12.81
CA ILE A 270 18.46 -1.83 11.73
C ILE A 270 19.83 -2.04 12.36
N GLN A 271 20.53 -3.06 11.93
CA GLN A 271 21.87 -3.41 12.41
C GLN A 271 22.80 -3.72 11.24
N ARG A 272 24.09 -3.41 11.42
CA ARG A 272 25.11 -3.85 10.47
C ARG A 272 25.43 -5.32 10.69
N ILE A 273 25.65 -6.05 9.60
CA ILE A 273 26.02 -7.47 9.65
C ILE A 273 27.40 -7.59 10.31
N GLN A 274 27.49 -8.47 11.29
CA GLN A 274 28.72 -8.80 12.00
C GLN A 274 29.26 -10.16 11.56
N THR A 275 30.55 -10.39 11.82
CA THR A 275 31.19 -11.68 11.56
C THR A 275 30.50 -12.81 12.33
N GLY A 276 30.26 -13.95 11.67
CA GLY A 276 29.60 -15.13 12.28
C GLY A 276 28.08 -15.20 12.09
N GLN A 277 27.43 -14.15 11.58
CA GLN A 277 25.96 -14.15 11.36
C GLN A 277 25.53 -14.75 10.00
N GLN A 278 26.48 -15.11 9.14
CA GLN A 278 26.22 -15.55 7.76
C GLN A 278 25.29 -16.78 7.68
N ASP A 279 25.41 -17.72 8.62
CA ASP A 279 24.59 -18.92 8.63
C ASP A 279 23.11 -18.62 8.99
N ALA A 280 22.90 -17.78 9.99
CA ALA A 280 21.56 -17.33 10.37
C ALA A 280 20.88 -16.52 9.28
N LEU A 281 21.61 -15.61 8.62
CA LEU A 281 21.09 -14.81 7.50
C LEU A 281 20.79 -15.69 6.28
N CYS A 282 21.65 -16.69 6.00
CA CYS A 282 21.40 -17.64 4.93
C CYS A 282 20.14 -18.47 5.22
N GLN A 283 19.97 -18.94 6.44
CA GLN A 283 18.79 -19.71 6.82
C GLN A 283 17.49 -18.88 6.70
N ALA A 284 17.54 -17.60 7.07
CA ALA A 284 16.37 -16.72 7.06
C ALA A 284 15.99 -16.21 5.65
N PHE A 285 16.98 -15.96 4.77
CA PHE A 285 16.76 -15.20 3.54
C PHE A 285 17.07 -15.96 2.24
N LEU A 286 17.56 -17.19 2.32
CA LEU A 286 17.81 -18.01 1.14
C LEU A 286 16.49 -18.37 0.45
N ASN A 287 16.37 -18.01 -0.83
CA ASN A 287 15.21 -18.39 -1.63
C ASN A 287 15.41 -19.79 -2.26
N PHE A 288 15.36 -20.81 -1.42
CA PHE A 288 15.49 -22.20 -1.86
C PHE A 288 14.41 -22.60 -2.89
N LYS A 289 13.20 -22.09 -2.74
CA LYS A 289 12.07 -22.36 -3.67
C LYS A 289 12.37 -21.90 -5.10
N ALA A 290 13.11 -20.80 -5.26
CA ALA A 290 13.54 -20.31 -6.57
C ALA A 290 14.88 -20.90 -7.05
N GLY A 291 15.39 -21.93 -6.40
CA GLY A 291 16.62 -22.62 -6.79
C GLY A 291 17.92 -21.92 -6.38
N GLU A 292 17.86 -20.96 -5.46
CA GLU A 292 19.06 -20.32 -4.92
C GLU A 292 19.89 -21.29 -4.09
N LYS A 293 21.19 -21.31 -4.33
CA LYS A 293 22.12 -22.22 -3.64
C LYS A 293 22.75 -21.53 -2.43
N SER A 294 22.73 -22.17 -1.27
CA SER A 294 23.34 -21.68 -0.02
C SER A 294 24.82 -21.25 -0.20
N ILE A 295 25.58 -22.03 -0.96
CA ILE A 295 26.99 -21.72 -1.24
C ILE A 295 27.11 -20.39 -1.98
N THR A 296 26.30 -20.14 -3.01
CA THR A 296 26.29 -18.91 -3.79
C THR A 296 25.88 -17.71 -2.94
N PHE A 297 24.81 -17.84 -2.17
CA PHE A 297 24.32 -16.78 -1.26
C PHE A 297 25.39 -16.40 -0.23
N LYS A 298 26.02 -17.38 0.43
CA LYS A 298 27.08 -17.14 1.42
C LYS A 298 28.34 -16.53 0.78
N SER A 299 28.69 -16.97 -0.44
CA SER A 299 29.84 -16.39 -1.17
C SER A 299 29.61 -14.93 -1.51
N GLN A 300 28.44 -14.57 -2.05
CA GLN A 300 28.04 -13.18 -2.32
C GLN A 300 28.03 -12.33 -1.04
N LEU A 301 27.44 -12.84 0.04
CA LEU A 301 27.39 -12.13 1.31
C LEU A 301 28.80 -11.84 1.85
N ARG A 302 29.74 -12.80 1.75
CA ARG A 302 31.13 -12.60 2.17
C ARG A 302 31.84 -11.57 1.31
N GLU A 303 31.65 -11.59 0.00
CA GLU A 303 32.21 -10.62 -0.93
C GLU A 303 31.82 -9.19 -0.53
N TYR A 304 30.54 -8.96 -0.27
CA TYR A 304 30.06 -7.64 0.14
C TYR A 304 30.55 -7.24 1.54
N ILE A 305 30.56 -8.14 2.49
CA ILE A 305 31.10 -7.86 3.84
C ILE A 305 32.58 -7.52 3.79
N SER A 306 33.33 -8.11 2.86
CA SER A 306 34.76 -7.90 2.72
C SER A 306 35.15 -6.57 2.08
N ASN A 307 34.18 -5.80 1.58
CA ASN A 307 34.43 -4.51 0.92
C ASN A 307 33.72 -3.33 1.61
N PRO A 308 34.03 -3.05 2.88
CA PRO A 308 33.28 -2.06 3.68
C PRO A 308 33.44 -0.61 3.20
N GLN A 309 34.40 -0.35 2.30
CA GLN A 309 34.60 1.00 1.72
C GLN A 309 33.50 1.35 0.72
N ASN A 310 33.01 0.36 -0.04
CA ASN A 310 32.02 0.55 -1.09
C ASN A 310 30.66 -0.12 -0.73
N THR A 311 30.64 -0.97 0.30
CA THR A 311 29.45 -1.72 0.67
C THR A 311 28.98 -1.43 2.09
N GLU A 312 27.67 -1.35 2.25
CA GLU A 312 27.03 -1.33 3.55
C GLU A 312 26.03 -2.48 3.64
N CYS A 313 26.26 -3.39 4.58
CA CYS A 313 25.46 -4.59 4.74
C CYS A 313 24.59 -4.46 6.00
N LEU A 314 23.29 -4.34 5.81
CA LEU A 314 22.31 -4.12 6.88
C LEU A 314 21.33 -5.28 6.96
N TYR A 315 20.91 -5.60 8.17
CA TYR A 315 19.72 -6.44 8.40
C TYR A 315 18.79 -5.77 9.39
N ILE A 316 17.52 -6.13 9.31
CA ILE A 316 16.48 -5.69 10.22
C ILE A 316 16.06 -6.87 11.06
N LYS A 317 16.00 -6.66 12.36
CA LYS A 317 15.60 -7.65 13.35
C LYS A 317 14.46 -7.08 14.18
N ASP A 318 13.52 -7.94 14.56
CA ASP A 318 12.51 -7.64 15.55
C ASP A 318 13.04 -7.99 16.95
N ASP A 319 13.24 -7.00 17.80
CA ASP A 319 13.75 -7.22 19.16
C ASP A 319 12.75 -7.97 20.06
N ALA A 320 11.45 -7.92 19.76
CA ALA A 320 10.43 -8.62 20.53
C ALA A 320 10.39 -10.12 20.24
N THR A 321 10.44 -10.50 18.96
CA THR A 321 10.41 -11.91 18.53
C THR A 321 11.79 -12.48 18.26
N GLN A 322 12.82 -11.63 18.14
CA GLN A 322 14.19 -11.96 17.73
C GLN A 322 14.29 -12.44 16.27
N ASP A 323 13.23 -12.28 15.47
CA ASP A 323 13.19 -12.71 14.09
C ASP A 323 14.01 -11.78 13.18
N LEU A 324 14.62 -12.38 12.16
CA LEU A 324 15.24 -11.65 11.06
C LEU A 324 14.16 -11.25 10.05
N VAL A 325 13.98 -9.96 9.87
CA VAL A 325 12.86 -9.35 9.14
C VAL A 325 13.21 -8.97 7.72
N ALA A 326 14.40 -8.36 7.52
CA ALA A 326 14.90 -8.00 6.21
C ALA A 326 16.43 -7.96 6.14
N LEU A 327 16.95 -8.09 4.92
CA LEU A 327 18.38 -8.00 4.59
C LEU A 327 18.55 -7.05 3.42
N LEU A 328 19.37 -6.01 3.59
CA LEU A 328 19.73 -5.07 2.55
C LEU A 328 21.25 -4.96 2.42
N ILE A 329 21.75 -5.00 1.19
CA ILE A 329 23.12 -4.65 0.88
C ILE A 329 23.14 -3.49 -0.09
N PHE A 330 23.87 -2.45 0.28
CA PHE A 330 24.16 -1.29 -0.56
C PHE A 330 25.56 -1.40 -1.13
N TYR A 331 25.70 -1.14 -2.41
CA TYR A 331 26.98 -1.02 -3.09
C TYR A 331 27.04 0.34 -3.77
N ASN A 332 27.98 1.19 -3.34
CA ASN A 332 28.14 2.53 -3.90
C ASN A 332 29.20 2.54 -5.00
N ASN A 333 28.77 2.79 -6.23
CA ASN A 333 29.63 3.04 -7.35
C ASN A 333 29.78 4.54 -7.58
N TYR A 334 30.74 5.14 -6.91
CA TYR A 334 31.00 6.59 -6.98
C TYR A 334 31.34 7.09 -8.39
N GLN A 335 31.97 6.29 -9.22
CA GLN A 335 32.35 6.68 -10.57
C GLN A 335 31.13 6.83 -11.49
N GLU A 336 30.17 5.93 -11.37
CA GLU A 336 28.94 5.92 -12.16
C GLU A 336 27.81 6.71 -11.50
N LYS A 337 28.02 7.24 -10.28
CA LYS A 337 26.97 7.83 -9.43
C LYS A 337 25.75 6.91 -9.29
N GLU A 338 26.01 5.63 -9.09
CA GLU A 338 25.01 4.58 -8.99
C GLU A 338 25.06 3.92 -7.60
N LEU A 339 23.88 3.80 -6.96
CA LEU A 339 23.68 2.99 -5.78
C LEU A 339 23.10 1.62 -6.20
N GLY A 340 23.92 0.60 -6.14
CA GLY A 340 23.52 -0.78 -6.40
C GLY A 340 22.93 -1.46 -5.16
N ILE A 341 21.90 -2.27 -5.35
CA ILE A 341 21.28 -3.08 -4.31
C ILE A 341 21.32 -4.54 -4.75
N PRO A 342 22.43 -5.24 -4.51
CA PRO A 342 22.62 -6.61 -4.96
C PRO A 342 21.83 -7.65 -4.17
N LEU A 343 21.47 -7.36 -2.92
CA LEU A 343 20.59 -8.18 -2.10
C LEU A 343 19.54 -7.30 -1.42
N PHE A 344 18.28 -7.65 -1.64
CA PHE A 344 17.12 -7.00 -1.04
C PHE A 344 16.09 -8.07 -0.69
N ARG A 345 16.14 -8.57 0.54
CA ARG A 345 15.32 -9.68 1.00
C ARG A 345 14.44 -9.25 2.15
N ILE A 346 13.21 -9.73 2.13
CA ILE A 346 12.23 -9.52 3.19
C ILE A 346 11.63 -10.88 3.54
N ASN A 347 11.44 -11.11 4.82
CA ASN A 347 10.73 -12.29 5.29
C ASN A 347 9.24 -12.17 4.92
N GLU A 348 8.81 -12.91 3.90
CA GLU A 348 7.45 -12.87 3.37
C GLU A 348 6.40 -13.47 4.32
N SER A 349 6.81 -14.27 5.30
CA SER A 349 5.88 -14.80 6.30
C SER A 349 5.32 -13.72 7.23
N LEU A 350 5.93 -12.53 7.24
CA LEU A 350 5.48 -11.42 8.05
C LEU A 350 4.35 -10.66 7.37
N ILE A 351 3.30 -10.39 8.13
CA ILE A 351 2.13 -9.61 7.69
C ILE A 351 2.53 -8.23 7.15
N ILE A 352 3.64 -7.68 7.64
CA ILE A 352 4.16 -6.35 7.28
C ILE A 352 5.06 -6.35 6.03
N SER A 353 5.27 -7.49 5.37
CA SER A 353 6.27 -7.63 4.30
C SER A 353 6.10 -6.61 3.16
N SER A 354 4.88 -6.36 2.70
CA SER A 354 4.61 -5.39 1.62
C SER A 354 4.85 -3.94 2.06
N THR A 355 4.40 -3.57 3.26
CA THR A 355 4.61 -2.23 3.82
C THR A 355 6.09 -1.98 4.09
N LEU A 356 6.78 -3.01 4.60
CA LEU A 356 8.22 -2.95 4.81
C LEU A 356 8.97 -2.76 3.50
N ALA A 357 8.55 -3.42 2.41
CA ALA A 357 9.15 -3.23 1.09
C ALA A 357 9.09 -1.76 0.65
N GLU A 358 7.93 -1.12 0.79
CA GLU A 358 7.75 0.31 0.48
C GLU A 358 8.69 1.19 1.30
N HIS A 359 8.81 0.92 2.60
CA HIS A 359 9.71 1.67 3.47
C HIS A 359 11.17 1.52 3.09
N LEU A 360 11.58 0.30 2.80
CA LEU A 360 12.97 0.04 2.44
C LEU A 360 13.33 0.69 1.11
N LEU A 361 12.40 0.82 0.18
CA LEU A 361 12.60 1.58 -1.06
C LEU A 361 12.77 3.08 -0.81
N LEU A 362 12.06 3.65 0.16
CA LEU A 362 12.31 5.03 0.59
C LEU A 362 13.69 5.17 1.25
N LEU A 363 14.07 4.24 2.12
CA LEU A 363 15.41 4.20 2.71
C LEU A 363 16.50 4.12 1.63
N ILE A 364 16.33 3.26 0.63
CA ILE A 364 17.22 3.14 -0.53
C ILE A 364 17.32 4.48 -1.27
N THR A 365 16.19 5.16 -1.50
CA THR A 365 16.17 6.46 -2.19
C THR A 365 16.87 7.55 -1.35
N LYS A 366 16.64 7.57 -0.04
CA LYS A 366 17.33 8.47 0.88
C LYS A 366 18.84 8.20 0.88
N LYS A 367 19.22 6.93 0.93
CA LYS A 367 20.65 6.53 0.88
C LYS A 367 21.31 6.95 -0.41
N ALA A 368 20.62 6.86 -1.57
CA ALA A 368 21.13 7.34 -2.83
C ALA A 368 21.41 8.85 -2.81
N GLN A 369 20.57 9.65 -2.14
CA GLN A 369 20.78 11.09 -1.96
C GLN A 369 22.00 11.37 -1.07
N GLU A 370 22.15 10.65 0.06
CA GLU A 370 23.29 10.76 0.97
C GLU A 370 24.62 10.42 0.26
N CYS A 371 24.58 9.47 -0.69
CA CYS A 371 25.74 9.06 -1.49
C CYS A 371 25.90 9.89 -2.78
N GLU A 372 25.11 10.93 -3.00
CA GLU A 372 25.07 11.74 -4.23
C GLU A 372 24.92 10.90 -5.51
N SER A 373 24.20 9.78 -5.40
CA SER A 373 23.93 8.87 -6.51
C SER A 373 22.72 9.34 -7.31
N ASN A 374 22.87 9.43 -8.63
CA ASN A 374 21.79 9.80 -9.55
C ASN A 374 20.94 8.59 -9.98
N PHE A 375 21.47 7.40 -9.79
CA PHE A 375 20.89 6.15 -10.26
C PHE A 375 20.81 5.14 -9.13
N ILE A 376 19.73 4.38 -9.12
CA ILE A 376 19.51 3.27 -8.18
C ILE A 376 19.25 2.02 -9.00
N LYS A 377 19.97 0.93 -8.69
CA LYS A 377 19.89 -0.33 -9.41
C LYS A 377 19.73 -1.50 -8.45
N ILE A 378 18.59 -2.18 -8.51
CA ILE A 378 18.32 -3.38 -7.72
C ILE A 378 18.55 -4.59 -8.60
N THR A 379 19.57 -5.40 -8.30
CA THR A 379 20.01 -6.54 -9.11
C THR A 379 19.71 -7.89 -8.47
N ASP A 380 19.02 -7.92 -7.34
CA ASP A 380 18.62 -9.16 -6.70
C ASP A 380 17.62 -9.93 -7.57
N LYS A 381 18.01 -11.10 -8.03
CA LYS A 381 17.18 -11.96 -8.90
C LYS A 381 16.04 -12.66 -8.14
N TYR A 382 16.15 -12.72 -6.83
CA TYR A 382 15.25 -13.47 -5.96
C TYR A 382 14.37 -12.56 -5.11
N LEU A 383 14.04 -11.38 -5.64
CA LEU A 383 13.10 -10.46 -5.00
C LEU A 383 11.74 -11.14 -4.77
N SER A 384 11.15 -10.85 -3.63
CA SER A 384 9.80 -11.29 -3.30
C SER A 384 8.73 -10.65 -4.19
N SER A 385 7.56 -11.25 -4.27
CA SER A 385 6.44 -10.69 -5.05
C SER A 385 6.02 -9.33 -4.52
N SER A 386 5.97 -9.17 -3.20
CA SER A 386 5.67 -7.90 -2.53
C SER A 386 6.71 -6.83 -2.86
N THR A 387 8.00 -7.18 -2.81
CA THR A 387 9.10 -6.26 -3.17
C THR A 387 9.06 -5.84 -4.64
N LYS A 388 8.79 -6.78 -5.56
CA LYS A 388 8.64 -6.46 -6.99
C LYS A 388 7.49 -5.48 -7.23
N LYS A 389 6.34 -5.71 -6.59
CA LYS A 389 5.19 -4.81 -6.64
C LYS A 389 5.54 -3.44 -6.07
N ALA A 390 6.21 -3.39 -4.93
CA ALA A 390 6.66 -2.15 -4.32
C ALA A 390 7.65 -1.37 -5.21
N CYS A 391 8.58 -2.04 -5.90
CA CYS A 391 9.47 -1.40 -6.86
C CYS A 391 8.69 -0.67 -7.97
N LEU A 392 7.73 -1.34 -8.59
CA LEU A 392 6.92 -0.74 -9.66
C LEU A 392 6.08 0.44 -9.15
N SER A 393 5.51 0.31 -7.96
CA SER A 393 4.74 1.36 -7.31
C SER A 393 5.59 2.59 -6.96
N ASN A 394 6.87 2.39 -6.62
CA ASN A 394 7.82 3.47 -6.36
C ASN A 394 8.55 3.95 -7.63
N GLN A 395 7.94 3.64 -8.80
CA GLN A 395 8.42 4.12 -10.09
C GLN A 395 9.85 3.64 -10.43
N PHE A 396 10.20 2.43 -9.98
CA PHE A 396 11.34 1.72 -10.52
C PHE A 396 10.93 1.08 -11.85
N PHE A 397 11.76 1.20 -12.85
CA PHE A 397 11.58 0.55 -14.13
C PHE A 397 12.20 -0.85 -14.11
N PHE A 398 11.47 -1.86 -14.60
CA PHE A 398 12.00 -3.22 -14.71
C PHE A 398 12.64 -3.44 -16.08
N ASP A 399 13.95 -3.67 -16.09
CA ASP A 399 14.71 -4.08 -17.27
C ASP A 399 14.67 -5.61 -17.39
N SER A 400 13.91 -6.12 -18.37
CA SER A 400 13.73 -7.56 -18.57
C SER A 400 14.97 -8.25 -19.17
N GLU A 401 15.83 -7.51 -19.88
CA GLU A 401 17.05 -8.07 -20.47
C GLU A 401 18.11 -8.32 -19.39
N ARG A 402 18.24 -7.39 -18.45
CA ARG A 402 19.22 -7.47 -17.36
C ARG A 402 18.64 -8.04 -16.06
N VAL A 403 17.33 -8.24 -16.01
CA VAL A 403 16.61 -8.72 -14.81
C VAL A 403 16.93 -7.85 -13.59
N CYS A 404 16.72 -6.55 -13.71
CA CYS A 404 16.97 -5.59 -12.64
C CYS A 404 15.92 -4.48 -12.62
N TYR A 405 15.80 -3.79 -11.47
CA TYR A 405 14.96 -2.61 -11.31
C TYR A 405 15.83 -1.36 -11.25
N LEU A 406 15.45 -0.34 -12.01
CA LEU A 406 16.21 0.89 -12.19
C LEU A 406 15.36 2.10 -11.83
N LYS A 407 15.94 3.09 -11.16
CA LYS A 407 15.31 4.38 -10.87
C LYS A 407 16.33 5.50 -10.99
N CYS A 408 15.91 6.62 -11.56
CA CYS A 408 16.67 7.87 -11.53
C CYS A 408 16.24 8.70 -10.31
N SER A 409 17.19 9.29 -9.59
CA SER A 409 16.97 10.12 -8.41
C SER A 409 17.85 11.37 -8.51
N PHE A 410 17.22 12.55 -8.52
CA PHE A 410 17.94 13.81 -8.71
C PHE A 410 17.56 14.84 -7.63
N ASN A 411 18.49 15.20 -6.78
CA ASN A 411 18.30 16.26 -5.79
C ASN A 411 18.49 17.64 -6.41
N LEU A 412 17.57 18.02 -7.33
CA LEU A 412 17.60 19.26 -8.08
C LEU A 412 16.30 20.03 -7.91
N ALA A 413 16.39 21.36 -7.76
CA ALA A 413 15.25 22.26 -7.78
C ALA A 413 15.57 23.45 -8.68
N ASP A 414 14.90 23.52 -9.83
CA ASP A 414 15.12 24.58 -10.81
C ASP A 414 13.93 24.65 -11.80
N LYS A 415 13.99 25.58 -12.74
CA LYS A 415 13.02 25.72 -13.82
C LYS A 415 13.03 24.51 -14.75
N SER A 416 11.87 24.15 -15.27
CA SER A 416 11.64 22.96 -16.09
C SER A 416 12.64 22.80 -17.25
N LYS A 417 12.93 23.88 -17.98
CA LYS A 417 13.88 23.85 -19.11
C LYS A 417 15.32 23.60 -18.66
N PHE A 418 15.72 24.19 -17.53
CA PHE A 418 17.06 23.95 -16.97
C PHE A 418 17.20 22.50 -16.51
N LEU A 419 16.19 21.99 -15.80
CA LEU A 419 16.15 20.61 -15.37
C LEU A 419 16.23 19.64 -16.56
N SER A 420 15.49 19.89 -17.64
CA SER A 420 15.56 19.06 -18.84
C SER A 420 16.97 19.00 -19.41
N ASN A 421 17.65 20.13 -19.55
CA ASN A 421 19.03 20.16 -20.06
C ASN A 421 20.00 19.40 -19.14
N ARG A 422 19.86 19.59 -17.82
CA ARG A 422 20.71 18.93 -16.83
C ARG A 422 20.49 17.43 -16.79
N LEU A 423 19.23 16.99 -16.86
CA LEU A 423 18.89 15.56 -16.92
C LEU A 423 19.40 14.93 -18.20
N GLN A 424 19.29 15.60 -19.36
CA GLN A 424 19.86 15.11 -20.62
C GLN A 424 21.36 14.94 -20.54
N GLU A 425 22.08 15.90 -19.94
CA GLU A 425 23.52 15.82 -19.74
C GLU A 425 23.89 14.61 -18.88
N VAL A 426 23.22 14.41 -17.75
CA VAL A 426 23.49 13.29 -16.84
C VAL A 426 23.18 11.96 -17.53
N LEU A 427 22.06 11.84 -18.24
CA LEU A 427 21.66 10.62 -18.95
C LEU A 427 22.63 10.29 -20.10
N ARG A 428 23.11 11.27 -20.86
CA ARG A 428 24.10 11.05 -21.92
C ARG A 428 25.45 10.55 -21.38
N ASN A 429 25.82 11.00 -20.20
CA ASN A 429 27.07 10.61 -19.54
C ASN A 429 26.94 9.30 -18.76
N SER A 430 25.71 8.78 -18.63
CA SER A 430 25.43 7.50 -17.98
C SER A 430 25.52 6.32 -18.96
N ARG A 431 25.47 5.11 -18.41
CA ARG A 431 25.29 3.92 -19.25
C ARG A 431 23.93 3.97 -19.96
N LYS A 432 23.85 3.47 -21.19
CA LYS A 432 22.62 3.41 -21.99
C LYS A 432 21.43 2.73 -21.31
N GLU A 433 21.70 1.96 -20.24
CA GLU A 433 20.65 1.29 -19.45
C GLU A 433 19.67 2.25 -18.74
N TYR A 434 20.00 3.55 -18.64
CA TYR A 434 19.11 4.58 -18.07
C TYR A 434 18.40 5.44 -19.13
N GLU A 435 18.66 5.19 -20.42
CA GLU A 435 17.97 5.86 -21.54
C GLU A 435 16.70 5.08 -21.94
N TYR A 436 15.68 5.11 -21.09
CA TYR A 436 14.42 4.45 -21.37
C TYR A 436 13.37 5.39 -21.97
N SER A 437 12.34 4.81 -22.61
CA SER A 437 11.23 5.56 -23.19
C SER A 437 10.56 6.50 -22.18
N PHE A 438 10.47 6.11 -20.88
CA PHE A 438 9.88 6.95 -19.85
C PHE A 438 10.74 8.18 -19.52
N THR A 439 12.08 8.07 -19.52
CA THR A 439 12.98 9.20 -19.31
C THR A 439 12.89 10.18 -20.48
N GLN A 440 12.82 9.68 -21.70
CA GLN A 440 12.63 10.50 -22.89
C GLN A 440 11.25 11.19 -22.89
N ALA A 441 10.19 10.50 -22.49
CA ALA A 441 8.88 11.08 -22.31
C ALA A 441 8.87 12.20 -21.27
N ALA A 442 9.50 11.97 -20.10
CA ALA A 442 9.60 12.97 -19.05
C ALA A 442 10.42 14.20 -19.48
N LEU A 443 11.51 14.01 -20.22
CA LEU A 443 12.29 15.10 -20.81
C LEU A 443 11.47 15.93 -21.82
N SER A 444 10.68 15.27 -22.64
CA SER A 444 9.75 15.93 -23.59
C SER A 444 8.72 16.78 -22.82
N ILE A 445 8.15 16.25 -21.73
CA ILE A 445 7.20 16.96 -20.87
C ILE A 445 7.87 18.17 -20.20
N LEU A 446 9.07 18.04 -19.67
CA LEU A 446 9.84 19.13 -19.06
C LEU A 446 10.13 20.27 -20.04
N ASN A 447 10.28 19.97 -21.32
CA ASN A 447 10.47 20.99 -22.37
C ASN A 447 9.17 21.62 -22.86
N SER A 448 8.02 21.08 -22.49
CA SER A 448 6.73 21.60 -22.92
C SER A 448 6.20 22.68 -21.97
N SER A 449 5.44 23.64 -22.49
CA SER A 449 4.76 24.65 -21.65
C SER A 449 3.62 24.06 -20.79
N ILE A 450 3.20 22.82 -21.05
CA ILE A 450 2.12 22.14 -20.34
C ILE A 450 2.53 21.87 -18.87
N ILE A 451 3.80 21.55 -18.62
CA ILE A 451 4.30 21.22 -17.27
C ILE A 451 4.14 22.40 -16.31
N VAL A 452 4.30 23.63 -16.81
CA VAL A 452 4.19 24.84 -15.99
C VAL A 452 2.77 25.03 -15.48
N LYS A 453 1.75 24.77 -16.33
CA LYS A 453 0.34 25.05 -16.03
C LYS A 453 -0.42 23.84 -15.45
N ASN A 454 0.19 22.66 -15.38
CA ASN A 454 -0.46 21.44 -14.89
C ASN A 454 0.23 20.95 -13.60
N PRO A 455 -0.29 21.31 -12.41
CA PRO A 455 0.29 20.89 -11.13
C PRO A 455 0.38 19.36 -10.95
N SER A 456 -0.62 18.61 -11.42
CA SER A 456 -0.62 17.16 -11.30
C SER A 456 0.51 16.52 -12.11
N LEU A 457 0.66 16.94 -13.36
CA LEU A 457 1.72 16.45 -14.24
C LEU A 457 3.11 16.84 -13.71
N ALA A 458 3.24 18.06 -13.16
CA ALA A 458 4.49 18.51 -12.56
C ALA A 458 4.90 17.62 -11.38
N ILE A 459 3.96 17.30 -10.47
CA ILE A 459 4.22 16.42 -9.33
C ILE A 459 4.52 14.98 -9.79
N GLU A 460 3.87 14.48 -10.84
CA GLU A 460 4.19 13.15 -11.39
C GLU A 460 5.64 13.08 -11.89
N VAL A 461 6.11 14.10 -12.61
CA VAL A 461 7.50 14.17 -13.07
C VAL A 461 8.47 14.35 -11.91
N GLU A 462 8.12 15.17 -10.91
CA GLU A 462 8.92 15.30 -9.69
C GLU A 462 9.08 13.96 -8.94
N ARG A 463 8.00 13.18 -8.84
CA ARG A 463 8.02 11.85 -8.21
C ARG A 463 8.84 10.84 -8.98
N LEU A 464 8.78 10.89 -10.33
CA LEU A 464 9.56 10.01 -11.17
C LEU A 464 11.06 10.16 -10.89
N PHE A 465 11.50 11.41 -10.68
CA PHE A 465 12.89 11.76 -10.42
C PHE A 465 13.15 12.19 -8.97
N TYR A 466 12.26 11.82 -8.04
CA TYR A 466 12.31 12.25 -6.64
C TYR A 466 13.74 12.21 -6.07
N PRO A 467 14.20 13.30 -5.39
CA PRO A 467 13.43 14.43 -4.86
C PRO A 467 13.39 15.71 -5.74
N LEU A 468 13.53 15.60 -7.05
CA LEU A 468 13.49 16.72 -7.99
C LEU A 468 12.29 17.65 -7.75
N LYS A 469 12.47 18.97 -7.92
CA LYS A 469 11.42 20.00 -7.83
C LYS A 469 11.45 20.94 -9.03
N ILE A 470 10.29 21.16 -9.65
CA ILE A 470 10.11 22.06 -10.81
C ILE A 470 9.63 23.40 -10.30
N THR A 471 10.53 24.41 -10.25
CA THR A 471 10.26 25.66 -9.55
C THR A 471 9.42 26.66 -10.34
N ASP A 472 9.31 26.54 -11.65
CA ASP A 472 8.47 27.38 -12.52
C ASP A 472 7.07 26.83 -12.75
N SER A 473 6.68 25.74 -12.08
CA SER A 473 5.34 25.15 -12.18
C SER A 473 4.33 25.85 -11.26
N ASP A 474 3.05 25.85 -11.69
CA ASP A 474 1.92 26.41 -10.93
C ASP A 474 1.51 25.52 -9.73
N VAL A 475 2.37 24.60 -9.28
CA VAL A 475 2.13 23.76 -8.11
C VAL A 475 2.01 24.62 -6.85
N PRO A 476 0.82 24.64 -6.20
CA PRO A 476 0.63 25.44 -5.00
C PRO A 476 1.54 24.95 -3.89
N SER A 477 2.26 25.89 -3.27
CA SER A 477 3.22 25.59 -2.21
C SER A 477 2.81 26.30 -0.92
N PHE A 478 2.91 25.59 0.21
CA PHE A 478 2.43 26.07 1.49
C PHE A 478 3.48 25.89 2.58
N ILE A 479 3.53 26.81 3.54
CA ILE A 479 4.16 26.57 4.83
C ILE A 479 3.06 26.20 5.82
N ILE A 480 3.18 25.02 6.44
CA ILE A 480 2.22 24.51 7.42
C ILE A 480 2.90 24.39 8.79
N PRO A 481 2.42 25.16 9.80
CA PRO A 481 2.89 25.01 11.16
C PRO A 481 2.42 23.67 11.76
N ILE A 482 3.35 22.96 12.39
CA ILE A 482 3.09 21.70 13.08
C ILE A 482 3.74 21.75 14.47
N GLN A 483 3.10 21.14 15.47
CA GLN A 483 3.71 21.01 16.81
C GLN A 483 4.79 19.95 16.81
N PRO A 484 5.87 20.09 17.63
CA PRO A 484 6.96 19.14 17.66
C PRO A 484 6.52 17.70 17.89
N LYS A 485 5.59 17.45 18.83
CA LYS A 485 5.05 16.12 19.10
C LYS A 485 4.45 15.41 17.88
N TRP A 486 3.84 16.17 16.96
CA TRP A 486 3.26 15.61 15.76
C TRP A 486 4.30 15.48 14.63
N ALA A 487 5.24 16.41 14.54
CA ALA A 487 6.37 16.31 13.61
C ALA A 487 7.21 15.07 13.92
N GLU A 488 7.56 14.86 15.21
CA GLU A 488 8.21 13.68 15.74
C GLU A 488 7.45 12.39 15.37
N ALA A 489 6.14 12.38 15.62
CA ALA A 489 5.30 11.20 15.38
C ALA A 489 5.07 10.89 13.90
N LEU A 490 5.15 11.90 13.01
CA LEU A 490 4.83 11.75 11.60
C LEU A 490 6.07 11.59 10.71
N PHE A 491 7.15 12.34 10.94
CA PHE A 491 8.26 12.35 9.99
C PHE A 491 9.64 12.76 10.53
N ASP A 492 9.76 13.31 11.74
CA ASP A 492 11.03 13.90 12.20
C ASP A 492 11.76 12.99 13.19
N GLU A 493 12.60 12.10 12.68
CA GLU A 493 13.40 11.16 13.48
C GLU A 493 14.36 11.87 14.45
N GLU A 494 14.93 13.01 14.04
CA GLU A 494 15.88 13.72 14.90
C GLU A 494 15.20 14.25 16.15
N LEU A 495 13.94 14.72 16.03
CA LEU A 495 13.15 15.10 17.18
C LEU A 495 12.76 13.87 18.01
N ALA A 496 12.49 12.72 17.36
CA ALA A 496 12.15 11.47 18.02
C ALA A 496 13.30 10.92 18.85
N LEU A 497 14.53 10.98 18.37
CA LEU A 497 15.73 10.50 19.08
C LEU A 497 16.05 11.31 20.35
N LEU A 498 15.57 12.54 20.41
CA LEU A 498 15.82 13.44 21.55
C LEU A 498 14.78 13.29 22.67
N ASN A 499 13.75 12.53 22.44
CA ASN A 499 12.67 12.29 23.38
C ASN A 499 12.88 10.96 24.12
N ILE A 500 13.07 11.02 25.45
CA ILE A 500 13.34 9.87 26.32
C ILE A 500 12.21 8.81 26.27
N PHE A 501 11.03 9.17 25.76
CA PHE A 501 9.85 8.30 25.64
C PHE A 501 9.64 7.72 24.21
N GLY A 502 10.62 7.87 23.34
CA GLY A 502 10.80 7.16 22.09
C GLY A 502 9.55 6.97 21.22
N VAL A 503 9.39 7.83 20.21
CA VAL A 503 8.74 7.37 18.98
C VAL A 503 9.79 6.54 18.25
N PRO A 504 9.47 5.29 17.85
CA PRO A 504 10.44 4.46 17.15
C PRO A 504 10.93 5.15 15.86
N PRO A 505 12.23 5.09 15.53
CA PRO A 505 12.79 5.65 14.29
C PRO A 505 12.05 5.19 13.02
N GLU A 506 11.38 4.05 13.11
CA GLU A 506 10.60 3.44 12.04
C GLU A 506 9.39 4.26 11.58
N LEU A 507 8.92 5.24 12.35
CA LEU A 507 7.83 6.14 11.96
C LEU A 507 8.23 7.13 10.86
N ALA A 508 9.50 7.45 10.77
CA ALA A 508 10.04 8.41 9.80
C ALA A 508 10.04 7.90 8.34
N PHE A 509 9.90 6.59 8.13
CA PHE A 509 9.98 5.97 6.80
C PHE A 509 8.64 5.81 6.08
N ARG A 510 7.53 6.38 6.60
CA ARG A 510 6.24 6.30 5.94
C ARG A 510 6.18 7.24 4.75
N ARG A 511 5.73 6.73 3.61
CA ARG A 511 5.55 7.53 2.41
C ARG A 511 4.30 8.40 2.48
N GLU A 512 3.16 7.85 2.89
CA GLU A 512 1.90 8.58 3.07
C GLU A 512 1.52 8.70 4.53
N MET A 513 1.02 9.86 4.90
CA MET A 513 0.58 10.17 6.25
C MET A 513 -0.60 11.12 6.25
N ILE A 514 -1.29 11.14 7.37
CA ILE A 514 -2.40 12.06 7.61
C ILE A 514 -2.07 12.99 8.77
N TYR A 515 -2.23 14.28 8.54
CA TYR A 515 -2.19 15.30 9.56
C TYR A 515 -3.56 15.93 9.76
N TYR A 516 -4.05 15.92 11.00
CA TYR A 516 -5.34 16.50 11.33
C TYR A 516 -5.19 17.90 11.92
N ARG A 517 -6.06 18.79 11.48
CA ARG A 517 -6.10 20.17 11.97
C ARG A 517 -7.51 20.75 11.97
N SER A 518 -7.67 21.91 12.65
CA SER A 518 -8.93 22.64 12.64
C SER A 518 -9.32 23.09 11.23
N ALA A 519 -10.58 22.91 10.88
CA ALA A 519 -11.17 23.27 9.58
C ALA A 519 -11.47 24.77 9.39
N ARG A 520 -10.96 25.66 10.28
CA ARG A 520 -11.32 27.09 10.29
C ARG A 520 -10.90 27.87 9.04
N GLN A 521 -9.81 27.47 8.38
CA GLN A 521 -9.30 28.16 7.18
C GLN A 521 -8.90 27.10 6.14
N ASN A 522 -9.51 27.15 4.98
CA ASN A 522 -9.19 26.28 3.85
C ASN A 522 -8.60 27.08 2.71
N ILE A 523 -7.29 27.35 2.79
CA ILE A 523 -6.50 27.91 1.68
C ILE A 523 -5.71 26.84 0.95
N LEU A 524 -5.69 25.61 1.50
CA LEU A 524 -4.89 24.52 1.00
C LEU A 524 -5.54 23.91 -0.25
N LYS A 525 -4.76 23.65 -1.26
CA LYS A 525 -5.17 23.03 -2.52
C LYS A 525 -4.25 21.87 -2.85
N ALA A 526 -4.83 20.73 -3.11
CA ALA A 526 -4.14 19.56 -3.63
C ALA A 526 -4.38 19.43 -5.16
N PRO A 527 -3.42 18.90 -5.92
CA PRO A 527 -2.08 18.55 -5.46
C PRO A 527 -1.21 19.78 -5.19
N GLY A 528 -0.30 19.67 -4.22
CA GLY A 528 0.53 20.80 -3.78
C GLY A 528 1.82 20.36 -3.09
N ARG A 529 2.58 21.33 -2.58
CA ARG A 529 3.80 21.10 -1.79
C ARG A 529 3.65 21.69 -0.41
N ILE A 530 4.21 21.03 0.60
CA ILE A 530 4.22 21.48 2.00
C ILE A 530 5.66 21.64 2.46
N LEU A 531 5.96 22.78 3.05
CA LEU A 531 7.13 22.97 3.89
C LEU A 531 6.65 22.97 5.35
N TRP A 532 7.08 21.96 6.12
CA TRP A 532 6.67 21.78 7.49
C TRP A 532 7.48 22.66 8.44
N TYR A 533 6.81 23.65 9.03
CA TYR A 533 7.40 24.53 10.04
C TYR A 533 7.10 23.99 11.44
N VAL A 534 8.11 23.50 12.13
CA VAL A 534 7.97 23.02 13.51
C VAL A 534 7.91 24.20 14.44
N SER A 535 6.73 24.43 15.02
CA SER A 535 6.43 25.57 15.87
C SER A 535 6.85 25.34 17.34
N TYR A 536 6.73 26.39 18.16
CA TYR A 536 6.96 26.27 19.58
C TYR A 536 5.92 25.36 20.26
N PRO A 537 6.31 24.42 21.15
CA PRO A 537 5.37 23.52 21.82
C PRO A 537 4.46 24.24 22.82
N LYS A 538 3.22 23.73 22.95
CA LYS A 538 2.30 24.14 24.02
C LYS A 538 1.81 22.87 24.74
N PRO A 539 2.04 22.67 26.05
CA PRO A 539 2.83 23.49 26.98
C PRO A 539 4.34 23.50 26.65
N ARG A 540 5.07 24.44 27.24
CA ARG A 540 6.53 24.58 27.00
C ARG A 540 7.26 23.30 27.38
N GLN A 541 7.83 22.63 26.40
CA GLN A 541 8.69 21.48 26.54
C GLN A 541 9.98 21.76 25.75
N TYR A 542 11.12 21.27 26.22
CA TYR A 542 12.38 21.47 25.52
C TYR A 542 12.44 20.58 24.28
N TYR A 543 12.60 21.21 23.12
CA TYR A 543 12.95 20.56 21.86
C TYR A 543 14.07 21.38 21.21
N PRO A 544 15.17 20.77 20.79
CA PRO A 544 16.21 21.48 20.07
C PRO A 544 15.78 21.79 18.63
N ASN A 545 16.35 22.85 18.07
CA ASN A 545 16.18 23.24 16.66
C ASN A 545 14.74 23.39 16.18
N ILE A 546 13.79 23.73 17.06
CA ILE A 546 12.42 24.12 16.71
C ILE A 546 12.37 25.57 16.19
N MET A 547 11.21 26.02 15.75
CA MET A 547 11.00 27.28 15.03
C MET A 547 11.78 27.30 13.70
N SER A 548 11.71 26.18 12.97
CA SER A 548 12.41 25.98 11.71
C SER A 548 11.56 25.17 10.72
N ILE A 549 11.83 25.32 9.42
CA ILE A 549 11.33 24.37 8.41
C ILE A 549 12.25 23.16 8.45
N ARG A 550 11.64 21.98 8.64
CA ARG A 550 12.38 20.72 8.84
C ARG A 550 12.06 19.65 7.79
N ALA A 551 10.96 19.77 7.06
CA ALA A 551 10.61 18.78 6.05
C ALA A 551 9.84 19.42 4.89
N CYS A 552 9.89 18.72 3.73
CA CYS A 552 9.12 19.00 2.54
C CYS A 552 8.33 17.74 2.14
N SER A 553 7.03 17.90 1.84
CA SER A 553 6.16 16.80 1.40
C SER A 553 5.28 17.23 0.24
N TYR A 554 4.70 16.27 -0.49
CA TYR A 554 3.57 16.55 -1.37
C TYR A 554 2.26 16.53 -0.60
N LEU A 555 1.39 17.48 -0.87
CA LEU A 555 0.00 17.51 -0.41
C LEU A 555 -0.85 16.79 -1.45
N ASP A 556 -1.30 15.59 -1.13
CA ASP A 556 -2.04 14.74 -2.06
C ASP A 556 -3.53 15.03 -2.02
N GLU A 557 -4.06 15.33 -0.82
CA GLU A 557 -5.49 15.52 -0.65
C GLU A 557 -5.80 16.40 0.57
N VAL A 558 -6.91 17.14 0.49
CA VAL A 558 -7.45 17.96 1.58
C VAL A 558 -8.91 17.62 1.76
N ILE A 559 -9.24 17.00 2.88
CA ILE A 559 -10.61 16.56 3.18
C ILE A 559 -11.12 17.27 4.43
N ILE A 560 -12.34 17.79 4.36
CA ILE A 560 -13.01 18.46 5.49
C ILE A 560 -14.34 17.77 5.71
N ASP A 561 -14.45 17.08 6.85
CA ASP A 561 -15.69 16.40 7.23
C ASP A 561 -15.79 16.29 8.76
N LYS A 562 -16.85 15.61 9.25
CA LYS A 562 -17.02 15.30 10.66
C LYS A 562 -15.86 14.46 11.17
N ALA A 563 -15.38 14.78 12.38
CA ALA A 563 -14.23 14.12 12.98
C ALA A 563 -14.33 12.59 13.02
N GLU A 564 -15.51 12.04 13.27
CA GLU A 564 -15.74 10.59 13.31
C GLU A 564 -15.60 9.94 11.93
N HIS A 565 -16.11 10.58 10.86
CA HIS A 565 -15.99 10.09 9.49
C HIS A 565 -14.52 10.12 9.06
N ILE A 566 -13.85 11.25 9.28
CA ILE A 566 -12.43 11.44 8.97
C ILE A 566 -11.58 10.40 9.73
N TYR A 567 -11.83 10.21 11.03
CA TYR A 567 -11.08 9.21 11.80
C TYR A 567 -11.32 7.80 11.26
N LYS A 568 -12.58 7.41 10.98
CA LYS A 568 -12.90 6.08 10.42
C LYS A 568 -12.21 5.85 9.07
N GLN A 569 -12.20 6.86 8.21
CA GLN A 569 -11.58 6.80 6.88
C GLN A 569 -10.06 6.68 6.95
N PHE A 570 -9.40 7.47 7.83
CA PHE A 570 -7.95 7.65 7.81
C PHE A 570 -7.22 7.10 9.04
N ARG A 571 -7.86 6.43 9.99
CA ARG A 571 -7.23 5.88 11.19
C ARG A 571 -6.02 4.98 10.90
N ARG A 572 -5.98 4.40 9.70
CA ARG A 572 -4.87 3.53 9.24
C ARG A 572 -3.64 4.31 8.80
N PHE A 573 -3.81 5.58 8.41
CA PHE A 573 -2.74 6.43 7.90
C PHE A 573 -2.16 7.35 8.99
N GLY A 574 -2.65 7.28 10.21
CA GLY A 574 -2.32 8.25 11.24
C GLY A 574 -1.81 7.66 12.53
N VAL A 575 -1.01 8.46 13.22
CA VAL A 575 -0.53 8.21 14.58
C VAL A 575 -1.52 8.71 15.65
N TYR A 576 -2.65 9.24 15.23
CA TYR A 576 -3.63 9.90 16.08
C TYR A 576 -4.58 8.91 16.73
N LYS A 577 -4.85 9.12 18.02
CA LYS A 577 -5.96 8.47 18.69
C LYS A 577 -7.28 9.16 18.31
N LYS A 578 -8.39 8.48 18.48
CA LYS A 578 -9.73 9.05 18.19
C LYS A 578 -9.98 10.33 19.00
N GLU A 579 -9.53 10.34 20.24
CA GLU A 579 -9.66 11.47 21.17
C GLU A 579 -8.95 12.72 20.66
N ASP A 580 -7.72 12.59 20.10
CA ASP A 580 -6.96 13.70 19.54
C ASP A 580 -7.68 14.36 18.35
N VAL A 581 -8.32 13.53 17.50
CA VAL A 581 -9.07 14.01 16.33
C VAL A 581 -10.36 14.72 16.77
N LEU A 582 -11.06 14.16 17.76
CA LEU A 582 -12.26 14.76 18.34
C LEU A 582 -11.95 16.09 19.05
N GLU A 583 -10.84 16.16 19.79
CA GLU A 583 -10.37 17.40 20.42
C GLU A 583 -10.07 18.47 19.39
N THR A 584 -9.40 18.13 18.29
CA THR A 584 -9.15 19.05 17.18
C THR A 584 -10.45 19.60 16.60
N ALA A 585 -11.53 18.80 16.57
CA ALA A 585 -12.85 19.20 16.08
C ALA A 585 -13.61 20.16 16.99
N GLN A 586 -13.34 20.17 18.31
CA GLN A 586 -14.05 21.02 19.29
C GLN A 586 -13.90 22.51 18.97
N SER A 587 -12.83 22.89 18.27
CA SER A 587 -12.58 24.27 17.86
C SER A 587 -13.47 24.76 16.71
N HIS A 588 -14.29 23.90 16.09
CA HIS A 588 -15.15 24.22 14.96
C HIS A 588 -16.65 24.02 15.31
N SER A 589 -17.49 25.00 14.96
CA SER A 589 -18.93 25.00 15.31
C SER A 589 -19.69 23.76 14.83
N LYS A 590 -19.31 23.20 13.68
CA LYS A 590 -19.90 21.98 13.09
C LYS A 590 -19.13 20.70 13.44
N ARG A 591 -18.15 20.75 14.35
CA ARG A 591 -17.24 19.64 14.70
C ARG A 591 -16.55 19.00 13.49
N HIS A 592 -16.24 19.82 12.47
CA HIS A 592 -15.46 19.38 11.32
C HIS A 592 -13.97 19.47 11.62
N VAL A 593 -13.24 18.53 11.05
CA VAL A 593 -11.78 18.45 11.06
C VAL A 593 -11.30 18.46 9.62
N MET A 594 -10.14 19.05 9.39
CA MET A 594 -9.44 18.96 8.11
C MET A 594 -8.36 17.90 8.23
N ALA A 595 -8.42 16.89 7.35
CA ALA A 595 -7.37 15.89 7.14
C ALA A 595 -6.53 16.27 5.93
N LEU A 596 -5.22 16.33 6.12
CA LEU A 596 -4.24 16.55 5.07
C LEU A 596 -3.54 15.22 4.79
N ARG A 597 -3.79 14.62 3.64
CA ARG A 597 -3.01 13.48 3.17
C ARG A 597 -1.78 14.00 2.45
N PHE A 598 -0.62 13.55 2.88
CA PHE A 598 0.65 13.97 2.33
C PHE A 598 1.62 12.79 2.22
N SER A 599 2.56 12.91 1.28
CA SER A 599 3.48 11.83 0.95
C SER A 599 4.88 12.33 0.62
N ASP A 600 5.79 11.36 0.44
CA ASP A 600 7.16 11.58 -0.04
C ASP A 600 7.87 12.68 0.77
N THR A 601 7.87 12.52 2.09
CA THR A 601 8.45 13.50 3.01
C THR A 601 9.96 13.41 2.98
N GLN A 602 10.60 14.51 2.57
CA GLN A 602 12.04 14.72 2.61
C GLN A 602 12.38 15.56 3.82
N LEU A 603 13.25 15.08 4.69
CA LEU A 603 13.80 15.88 5.78
C LEU A 603 14.82 16.87 5.23
N ALA A 604 14.86 18.06 5.83
CA ALA A 604 15.87 19.06 5.51
C ALA A 604 17.24 18.57 5.97
N SER A 605 18.22 18.56 5.09
CA SER A 605 19.63 18.30 5.45
C SER A 605 20.14 19.38 6.43
N LYS A 606 19.58 20.58 6.34
CA LYS A 606 19.83 21.69 7.23
C LYS A 606 18.51 22.39 7.57
N PRO A 607 17.97 22.23 8.79
CA PRO A 607 16.76 22.91 9.21
C PRO A 607 16.86 24.43 8.99
N ILE A 608 15.83 25.03 8.38
CA ILE A 608 15.83 26.46 8.05
C ILE A 608 15.25 27.24 9.23
N PRO A 609 16.06 28.04 9.95
CA PRO A 609 15.60 28.74 11.14
C PRO A 609 14.63 29.87 10.81
N PHE A 610 13.80 30.25 11.76
CA PHE A 610 12.78 31.29 11.62
C PHE A 610 13.32 32.61 11.05
N LYS A 611 14.53 33.00 11.41
CA LYS A 611 15.17 34.23 10.90
C LYS A 611 15.33 34.18 9.37
N ASP A 612 15.86 33.08 8.85
CA ASP A 612 16.11 32.90 7.41
C ASP A 612 14.80 32.81 6.63
N ILE A 613 13.78 32.16 7.21
CA ILE A 613 12.44 32.11 6.62
C ILE A 613 11.86 33.54 6.49
N ARG A 614 12.02 34.34 7.51
CA ARG A 614 11.58 35.76 7.51
C ARG A 614 12.28 36.60 6.46
N GLU A 615 13.56 36.39 6.26
CA GLU A 615 14.34 37.07 5.22
C GLU A 615 13.82 36.72 3.81
N VAL A 616 13.57 35.46 3.54
CA VAL A 616 13.03 35.02 2.22
C VAL A 616 11.60 35.54 1.99
N LEU A 617 10.78 35.61 3.03
CA LEU A 617 9.39 36.07 2.93
C LEU A 617 9.21 37.59 2.99
N ALA A 618 10.28 38.36 3.22
CA ALA A 618 10.19 39.80 3.31
C ALA A 618 9.68 40.44 1.99
N PRO A 619 8.83 41.47 2.06
CA PRO A 619 8.37 42.21 3.25
C PRO A 619 7.10 41.63 3.93
N LYS A 620 6.64 40.45 3.55
CA LYS A 620 5.41 39.84 4.10
C LYS A 620 5.53 39.54 5.60
N LYS A 621 4.62 40.10 6.39
CA LYS A 621 4.51 39.79 7.82
C LYS A 621 3.45 38.70 8.02
N VAL A 622 3.81 37.44 7.89
CA VAL A 622 2.90 36.33 8.03
C VAL A 622 2.99 35.71 9.43
N PRO A 623 1.88 35.49 10.14
CA PRO A 623 1.88 34.78 11.42
C PRO A 623 2.03 33.29 11.19
N PHE A 624 3.04 32.64 11.81
CA PHE A 624 3.32 31.20 11.75
C PHE A 624 2.43 30.37 12.70
N VAL A 625 1.15 30.74 12.78
CA VAL A 625 0.13 30.01 13.59
C VAL A 625 -0.89 29.29 12.72
N ALA A 626 -0.96 29.62 11.43
CA ALA A 626 -1.85 29.03 10.45
C ALA A 626 -1.10 28.74 9.15
N PRO A 627 -1.59 27.84 8.29
CA PRO A 627 -1.02 27.63 6.96
C PRO A 627 -1.13 28.90 6.14
N PHE A 628 -0.13 29.11 5.29
CA PHE A 628 -0.17 30.17 4.29
C PHE A 628 0.52 29.75 3.00
N ARG A 629 0.06 30.31 1.90
CA ARG A 629 0.61 30.05 0.58
C ARG A 629 1.86 30.90 0.35
N ILE A 630 2.85 30.29 -0.27
CA ILE A 630 4.09 30.95 -0.73
C ILE A 630 4.16 30.93 -2.26
N SER A 631 4.92 31.86 -2.83
CA SER A 631 5.20 31.90 -4.28
C SER A 631 6.18 30.78 -4.67
N SER A 632 6.26 30.51 -5.97
CA SER A 632 7.24 29.55 -6.51
C SER A 632 8.68 29.97 -6.21
N GLU A 633 8.97 31.25 -6.28
CA GLU A 633 10.30 31.81 -5.96
C GLU A 633 10.63 31.69 -4.45
N GLU A 634 9.66 31.99 -3.56
CA GLU A 634 9.83 31.79 -2.12
C GLU A 634 10.04 30.31 -1.79
N PHE A 635 9.30 29.41 -2.47
CA PHE A 635 9.49 27.98 -2.32
C PHE A 635 10.90 27.54 -2.78
N GLU A 636 11.34 27.97 -3.96
CA GLU A 636 12.66 27.65 -4.49
C GLU A 636 13.79 28.06 -3.55
N ASN A 637 13.73 29.32 -3.06
CA ASN A 637 14.74 29.86 -2.17
C ASN A 637 14.80 29.09 -0.83
N LEU A 638 13.66 28.75 -0.25
CA LEU A 638 13.60 27.97 0.98
C LEU A 638 14.06 26.53 0.74
N TYR A 639 13.61 25.91 -0.36
CA TYR A 639 13.98 24.54 -0.67
C TYR A 639 15.49 24.38 -0.89
N LYS A 640 16.09 25.28 -1.67
CA LYS A 640 17.55 25.28 -1.90
C LYS A 640 18.34 25.46 -0.59
N LYS A 641 17.88 26.34 0.31
CA LYS A 641 18.56 26.55 1.60
C LYS A 641 18.55 25.35 2.54
N GLY A 642 17.50 24.53 2.51
CA GLY A 642 17.33 23.45 3.48
C GLY A 642 17.54 22.05 2.94
N PHE A 643 17.39 21.82 1.63
CA PHE A 643 17.32 20.47 1.04
C PHE A 643 18.38 20.22 -0.04
N GLN A 644 19.07 21.27 -0.51
CA GLN A 644 20.14 21.18 -1.49
C GLN A 644 21.45 21.72 -0.90
N ALA A 645 21.89 21.18 0.21
CA ALA A 645 23.15 21.60 0.85
C ALA A 645 24.32 20.81 0.29
#